data_143018dd60eb108b8ff6497699c1e259
#
_entry.id   143018dd60eb108b8ff6497699c1e259
#
_cell.length_a   1.000
_cell.length_b   1.000
_cell.length_c   1.000
_cell.angle_alpha   90.00
_cell.angle_beta   90.00
_cell.angle_gamma   90.00
#
_symmetry.space_group_name_H-M   'P 1'
#
loop_
_entity.id
_entity.type
_entity.pdbx_description
1 polymer ?
#
loop_
_entity_poly.entity_id
_entity_poly.type
_entity_poly.pdbx_seq_one_letter_code
_entity_poly.pdbx_strand_id
1 'polypeptide(L)'
;MTDIVKILAGELGIKTAQVEATIKLIDEGNTIPFISRYRKEVTGSLNDEILRQFDERLKYLRNLEEKKTQVLSAIEEQGKLTDELKKEIEAAITLVAVDDLYRPFRPKRRTRAMIAVEKGLENFATDIYEEKLKQPALEEAKKYLSDKEGIEVESEADAIAGAMDIIAEKISDDAGFRNKIRDLSFKQGILTSVAKDETVESVYENYYNFAESVSKTAGYKILAINRGEEEKILTVKLDPPVEEIIRYLEKCIIKKHNEHTEQILKDTIDDAYKRLIAPSIERDIRSSLTEAAEDEAIKVFGKNLTQLLMQPPVAGRVVLGWDPAFRTGCKLAVVDETGKVLDTTVIYPTAPQNKVEAAKKVLKELIKKYNISLISLGNGTASRESEAVIVELIKEVDTKLEYIIVNEAGASVYSASKLATEEFPNFDVGQRSAASIARRLEDPLAELVKIEPKSIGVGQYQHDMNQKKLSEALGAVVEDCVNKVGVDLNTASAPLLEYISGISKAVAKNIVVYREENGSFKTRKELLKVSKLGPKAFEQCAGFLRINDEKEPLDMTSVHPESYAATKKLLESLGYSDSDITLSGLSGISKKISDFKKISDELEIGEITLRDIVKELEKPGRDPRDEMQKPILRTDVMEMEDLKEGMILKGTVRNVIDFGAFVDIGVHQDGLVHISRLSKKFIKHPLEAVSVGDIVEVRVDSVDLKKKRIALSMVFD
;
A
#
# COMPACT_ATOMS: atom_id res chain seq x y z
N MET A 1 -6.27 -2.01 31.50
CA MET A 1 -5.32 -1.46 30.50
C MET A 1 -4.76 -2.62 29.70
N THR A 2 -4.95 -2.60 28.42
CA THR A 2 -4.48 -3.68 27.53
C THR A 2 -2.96 -3.71 27.54
N ASP A 3 -2.36 -4.89 27.71
CA ASP A 3 -0.90 -5.04 27.70
C ASP A 3 -0.39 -5.02 26.25
N ILE A 4 -0.20 -3.80 25.73
CA ILE A 4 0.27 -3.55 24.34
C ILE A 4 1.54 -4.36 24.03
N VAL A 5 2.45 -4.47 25.02
CA VAL A 5 3.72 -5.20 24.83
C VAL A 5 3.47 -6.68 24.58
N LYS A 6 2.59 -7.30 25.35
CA LYS A 6 2.27 -8.73 25.16
C LYS A 6 1.52 -8.99 23.86
N ILE A 7 0.60 -8.11 23.47
CA ILE A 7 -0.14 -8.24 22.20
C ILE A 7 0.83 -8.17 21.02
N LEU A 8 1.65 -7.12 20.96
CA LEU A 8 2.63 -6.97 19.88
C LEU A 8 3.62 -8.14 19.81
N ALA A 9 4.12 -8.60 20.99
CA ALA A 9 5.01 -9.74 21.05
C ALA A 9 4.37 -11.02 20.49
N GLY A 10 3.11 -11.26 20.86
CA GLY A 10 2.35 -12.43 20.38
C GLY A 10 1.99 -12.38 18.90
N GLU A 11 1.51 -11.23 18.41
CA GLU A 11 1.08 -11.06 17.01
C GLU A 11 2.26 -11.08 16.03
N LEU A 12 3.39 -10.48 16.39
CA LEU A 12 4.57 -10.38 15.53
C LEU A 12 5.60 -11.51 15.76
N GLY A 13 5.38 -12.38 16.76
CA GLY A 13 6.29 -13.48 17.05
C GLY A 13 7.67 -13.03 17.55
N ILE A 14 7.75 -11.89 18.23
CA ILE A 14 9.00 -11.30 18.77
C ILE A 14 9.00 -11.27 20.30
N LYS A 15 10.19 -11.11 20.89
CA LYS A 15 10.33 -11.08 22.35
C LYS A 15 9.82 -9.76 22.95
N THR A 16 9.26 -9.82 24.16
CA THR A 16 8.79 -8.61 24.88
C THR A 16 9.87 -7.55 25.03
N ALA A 17 11.11 -7.95 25.30
CA ALA A 17 12.25 -7.01 25.39
C ALA A 17 12.51 -6.28 24.05
N GLN A 18 12.31 -6.94 22.91
CA GLN A 18 12.42 -6.30 21.59
C GLN A 18 11.28 -5.30 21.37
N VAL A 19 10.07 -5.64 21.83
CA VAL A 19 8.91 -4.74 21.77
C VAL A 19 9.15 -3.48 22.58
N GLU A 20 9.56 -3.61 23.85
CA GLU A 20 9.84 -2.47 24.74
C GLU A 20 10.93 -1.56 24.17
N ALA A 21 12.02 -2.15 23.69
CA ALA A 21 13.12 -1.42 23.09
C ALA A 21 12.68 -0.66 21.82
N THR A 22 11.86 -1.30 20.98
CA THR A 22 11.35 -0.69 19.75
C THR A 22 10.36 0.45 20.03
N ILE A 23 9.44 0.26 21.00
CA ILE A 23 8.53 1.33 21.45
C ILE A 23 9.34 2.54 21.92
N LYS A 24 10.37 2.32 22.76
CA LYS A 24 11.22 3.39 23.26
C LYS A 24 11.89 4.17 22.12
N LEU A 25 12.47 3.48 21.13
CA LEU A 25 13.10 4.13 19.99
C LEU A 25 12.10 4.95 19.15
N ILE A 26 10.88 4.45 18.92
CA ILE A 26 9.83 5.18 18.23
C ILE A 26 9.40 6.41 19.02
N ASP A 27 9.22 6.29 20.34
CA ASP A 27 8.80 7.39 21.21
C ASP A 27 9.88 8.47 21.35
N GLU A 28 11.15 8.11 21.19
CA GLU A 28 12.28 9.04 21.07
C GLU A 28 12.31 9.75 19.71
N GLY A 29 11.38 9.44 18.78
CA GLY A 29 11.25 10.06 17.46
C GLY A 29 12.25 9.55 16.43
N ASN A 30 12.75 8.33 16.59
CA ASN A 30 13.56 7.69 15.56
C ASN A 30 12.68 7.17 14.44
N THR A 31 13.12 7.32 13.19
CA THR A 31 12.42 6.83 12.01
C THR A 31 12.63 5.32 11.81
N ILE A 32 11.69 4.68 11.12
CA ILE A 32 11.79 3.23 10.86
C ILE A 32 13.07 2.87 10.08
N PRO A 33 13.44 3.57 8.97
CA PRO A 33 14.69 3.28 8.27
C PRO A 33 15.94 3.41 9.15
N PHE A 34 15.98 4.41 10.05
CA PHE A 34 17.10 4.58 10.98
C PHE A 34 17.17 3.44 12.01
N ILE A 35 16.03 3.05 12.57
CA ILE A 35 15.96 1.94 13.54
C ILE A 35 16.43 0.64 12.87
N SER A 36 15.92 0.31 11.68
CA SER A 36 16.24 -0.93 10.98
C SER A 36 17.72 -1.02 10.57
N ARG A 37 18.33 0.12 10.25
CA ARG A 37 19.73 0.15 9.80
C ARG A 37 20.74 0.30 10.93
N TYR A 38 20.50 1.23 11.88
CA TYR A 38 21.50 1.66 12.85
C TYR A 38 21.16 1.31 14.31
N ARG A 39 20.05 0.64 14.59
CA ARG A 39 19.65 0.21 15.94
C ARG A 39 19.36 -1.30 16.02
N LYS A 40 19.99 -2.08 15.14
CA LYS A 40 19.81 -3.55 15.06
C LYS A 40 20.16 -4.27 16.36
N GLU A 41 21.21 -3.86 17.05
CA GLU A 41 21.60 -4.44 18.33
C GLU A 41 20.50 -4.30 19.39
N VAL A 42 19.85 -3.14 19.42
CA VAL A 42 18.80 -2.82 20.41
C VAL A 42 17.50 -3.56 20.10
N THR A 43 17.15 -3.67 18.82
CA THR A 43 15.91 -4.32 18.38
C THR A 43 16.06 -5.83 18.15
N GLY A 44 17.29 -6.37 18.21
CA GLY A 44 17.57 -7.76 17.86
C GLY A 44 17.35 -8.04 16.37
N SER A 45 17.77 -7.11 15.52
CA SER A 45 17.75 -7.20 14.03
C SER A 45 16.36 -7.30 13.43
N LEU A 46 15.37 -6.61 13.96
CA LEU A 46 14.07 -6.47 13.29
C LEU A 46 14.27 -5.76 11.94
N ASN A 47 13.71 -6.35 10.88
CA ASN A 47 13.80 -5.79 9.55
C ASN A 47 12.74 -4.69 9.31
N ASP A 48 12.85 -3.99 8.17
CA ASP A 48 11.96 -2.88 7.81
C ASP A 48 10.49 -3.31 7.80
N GLU A 49 10.18 -4.49 7.25
CA GLU A 49 8.82 -5.00 7.13
C GLU A 49 8.18 -5.22 8.51
N ILE A 50 8.90 -5.89 9.41
CA ILE A 50 8.43 -6.14 10.80
C ILE A 50 8.27 -4.81 11.53
N LEU A 51 9.21 -3.86 11.39
CA LEU A 51 9.16 -2.57 12.06
C LEU A 51 7.99 -1.71 11.54
N ARG A 52 7.64 -1.79 10.26
CA ARG A 52 6.46 -1.11 9.69
C ARG A 52 5.16 -1.71 10.23
N GLN A 53 5.04 -3.03 10.22
CA GLN A 53 3.88 -3.71 10.83
C GLN A 53 3.76 -3.39 12.31
N PHE A 54 4.88 -3.33 13.01
CA PHE A 54 4.95 -2.94 14.42
C PHE A 54 4.42 -1.52 14.65
N ASP A 55 4.89 -0.54 13.89
CA ASP A 55 4.48 0.85 14.02
C ASP A 55 2.98 1.05 13.73
N GLU A 56 2.47 0.44 12.66
CA GLU A 56 1.04 0.45 12.33
C GLU A 56 0.20 -0.16 13.46
N ARG A 57 0.62 -1.32 13.96
CA ARG A 57 -0.12 -2.01 15.02
C ARG A 57 -0.03 -1.27 16.36
N LEU A 58 1.11 -0.70 16.68
CA LEU A 58 1.30 0.14 17.87
C LEU A 58 0.37 1.35 17.84
N LYS A 59 0.27 2.05 16.70
CA LYS A 59 -0.66 3.18 16.51
C LYS A 59 -2.12 2.75 16.69
N TYR A 60 -2.51 1.60 16.12
CA TYR A 60 -3.85 1.05 16.29
C TYR A 60 -4.16 0.76 17.76
N LEU A 61 -3.26 0.08 18.48
CA LEU A 61 -3.47 -0.28 19.88
C LEU A 61 -3.51 0.96 20.79
N ARG A 62 -2.70 1.97 20.53
CA ARG A 62 -2.77 3.26 21.24
C ARG A 62 -4.10 3.97 21.00
N ASN A 63 -4.58 4.01 19.78
CA ASN A 63 -5.89 4.55 19.43
C ASN A 63 -7.02 3.78 20.12
N LEU A 64 -6.92 2.44 20.20
CA LEU A 64 -7.87 1.60 20.92
C LEU A 64 -7.91 1.96 22.42
N GLU A 65 -6.78 2.12 23.08
CA GLU A 65 -6.72 2.50 24.50
C GLU A 65 -7.24 3.92 24.74
N GLU A 66 -6.95 4.86 23.85
CA GLU A 66 -7.52 6.20 23.90
C GLU A 66 -9.04 6.16 23.76
N LYS A 67 -9.56 5.38 22.81
CA LYS A 67 -11.00 5.18 22.62
C LYS A 67 -11.67 4.56 23.84
N LYS A 68 -11.06 3.55 24.47
CA LYS A 68 -11.55 2.95 25.71
C LYS A 68 -11.66 4.01 26.82
N THR A 69 -10.63 4.82 26.99
CA THR A 69 -10.58 5.88 27.98
C THR A 69 -11.71 6.89 27.76
N GLN A 70 -11.89 7.34 26.51
CA GLN A 70 -12.98 8.26 26.14
C GLN A 70 -14.37 7.66 26.43
N VAL A 71 -14.56 6.38 26.08
CA VAL A 71 -15.83 5.69 26.29
C VAL A 71 -16.12 5.51 27.78
N LEU A 72 -15.14 5.08 28.57
CA LEU A 72 -15.29 4.94 30.03
C LEU A 72 -15.67 6.27 30.68
N SER A 73 -14.99 7.37 30.36
CA SER A 73 -15.33 8.70 30.88
C SER A 73 -16.74 9.12 30.48
N ALA A 74 -17.15 8.91 29.23
CA ALA A 74 -18.48 9.28 28.75
C ALA A 74 -19.60 8.48 29.41
N ILE A 75 -19.39 7.22 29.80
CA ILE A 75 -20.37 6.41 30.52
C ILE A 75 -20.40 6.79 32.00
N GLU A 76 -19.22 7.09 32.58
CA GLU A 76 -19.09 7.53 33.96
C GLU A 76 -19.79 8.87 34.20
N GLU A 77 -19.66 9.85 33.30
CA GLU A 77 -20.38 11.13 33.31
C GLU A 77 -21.90 10.96 33.30
N GLN A 78 -22.41 9.88 32.69
CA GLN A 78 -23.81 9.52 32.68
C GLN A 78 -24.26 8.80 33.99
N GLY A 79 -23.33 8.48 34.88
CA GLY A 79 -23.59 7.73 36.11
C GLY A 79 -24.01 6.28 35.88
N LYS A 80 -23.65 5.70 34.71
CA LYS A 80 -24.07 4.35 34.26
C LYS A 80 -22.95 3.33 34.21
N LEU A 81 -21.71 3.70 34.59
CA LEU A 81 -20.57 2.80 34.56
C LEU A 81 -20.64 1.80 35.72
N THR A 82 -20.76 0.51 35.37
CA THR A 82 -20.64 -0.61 36.33
C THR A 82 -19.27 -1.24 36.27
N ASP A 83 -18.87 -1.97 37.34
CA ASP A 83 -17.58 -2.67 37.39
C ASP A 83 -17.47 -3.76 36.32
N GLU A 84 -18.60 -4.42 35.99
CA GLU A 84 -18.67 -5.44 34.94
C GLU A 84 -18.42 -4.81 33.55
N LEU A 85 -19.17 -3.73 33.23
CA LEU A 85 -19.04 -3.02 31.97
C LEU A 85 -17.62 -2.44 31.79
N LYS A 86 -17.03 -1.92 32.85
CA LYS A 86 -15.65 -1.44 32.84
C LYS A 86 -14.67 -2.55 32.47
N LYS A 87 -14.81 -3.73 33.08
CA LYS A 87 -13.97 -4.90 32.75
C LYS A 87 -14.15 -5.36 31.30
N GLU A 88 -15.37 -5.36 30.78
CA GLU A 88 -15.66 -5.72 29.40
C GLU A 88 -15.02 -4.74 28.41
N ILE A 89 -15.13 -3.43 28.65
CA ILE A 89 -14.51 -2.39 27.82
C ILE A 89 -12.96 -2.50 27.88
N GLU A 90 -12.40 -2.68 29.06
CA GLU A 90 -10.94 -2.87 29.23
C GLU A 90 -10.44 -4.14 28.53
N ALA A 91 -11.21 -5.21 28.52
CA ALA A 91 -10.87 -6.48 27.86
C ALA A 91 -11.07 -6.46 26.36
N ALA A 92 -11.81 -5.52 25.79
CA ALA A 92 -12.05 -5.42 24.35
C ALA A 92 -10.73 -5.25 23.59
N ILE A 93 -10.53 -6.01 22.51
CA ILE A 93 -9.31 -6.02 21.69
C ILE A 93 -9.49 -5.35 20.32
N THR A 94 -10.70 -4.88 20.02
CA THR A 94 -11.02 -4.18 18.77
C THR A 94 -11.87 -2.95 19.02
N LEU A 95 -11.75 -1.95 18.14
CA LEU A 95 -12.59 -0.74 18.16
C LEU A 95 -14.08 -1.09 18.01
N VAL A 96 -14.42 -2.08 17.19
CA VAL A 96 -15.80 -2.54 16.99
C VAL A 96 -16.40 -3.07 18.30
N ALA A 97 -15.65 -3.87 19.06
CA ALA A 97 -16.11 -4.37 20.36
C ALA A 97 -16.35 -3.23 21.36
N VAL A 98 -15.46 -2.23 21.40
CA VAL A 98 -15.66 -1.04 22.24
C VAL A 98 -16.90 -0.24 21.80
N ASP A 99 -17.10 -0.09 20.50
CA ASP A 99 -18.25 0.63 19.94
C ASP A 99 -19.58 -0.10 20.21
N ASP A 100 -19.61 -1.43 20.17
CA ASP A 100 -20.80 -2.22 20.54
C ASP A 100 -21.12 -2.06 22.03
N LEU A 101 -20.12 -2.11 22.93
CA LEU A 101 -20.31 -1.88 24.37
C LEU A 101 -20.76 -0.46 24.69
N TYR A 102 -20.31 0.53 23.92
CA TYR A 102 -20.70 1.93 24.09
C TYR A 102 -22.07 2.26 23.49
N ARG A 103 -22.60 1.41 22.60
CA ARG A 103 -23.81 1.67 21.81
C ARG A 103 -25.05 2.07 22.65
N PRO A 104 -25.36 1.42 23.79
CA PRO A 104 -26.49 1.80 24.63
C PRO A 104 -26.35 3.20 25.23
N PHE A 105 -25.15 3.71 25.41
CA PHE A 105 -24.80 4.97 26.08
C PHE A 105 -24.51 6.12 25.11
N ARG A 106 -24.41 5.82 23.82
CA ARG A 106 -24.11 6.80 22.77
C ARG A 106 -25.30 7.76 22.59
N PRO A 107 -25.06 9.06 22.51
CA PRO A 107 -26.11 10.00 22.16
C PRO A 107 -26.82 9.62 20.86
N LYS A 108 -28.10 9.35 20.90
CA LYS A 108 -28.92 8.98 19.75
C LYS A 108 -29.82 10.14 19.35
N ARG A 109 -30.19 10.20 18.06
CA ARG A 109 -31.33 11.01 17.63
C ARG A 109 -32.60 10.43 18.26
N ARG A 110 -33.65 11.26 18.45
CA ARG A 110 -34.93 10.83 19.03
C ARG A 110 -35.46 9.58 18.30
N THR A 111 -35.40 8.43 18.99
CA THR A 111 -35.81 7.12 18.46
C THR A 111 -37.26 6.84 18.82
N ARG A 112 -37.89 5.83 18.15
CA ARG A 112 -39.24 5.36 18.53
C ARG A 112 -39.28 4.86 19.97
N ALA A 113 -38.24 4.15 20.41
CA ALA A 113 -38.09 3.69 21.78
C ALA A 113 -38.06 4.87 22.79
N MET A 114 -37.29 5.93 22.50
CA MET A 114 -37.25 7.12 23.35
C MET A 114 -38.61 7.79 23.44
N ILE A 115 -39.33 7.89 22.34
CA ILE A 115 -40.71 8.42 22.33
C ILE A 115 -41.63 7.55 23.20
N ALA A 116 -41.49 6.23 23.11
CA ALA A 116 -42.28 5.30 23.92
C ALA A 116 -41.94 5.38 25.41
N VAL A 117 -40.65 5.60 25.76
CA VAL A 117 -40.25 5.88 27.16
C VAL A 117 -40.85 7.20 27.68
N GLU A 118 -40.82 8.28 26.87
CA GLU A 118 -41.45 9.56 27.20
C GLU A 118 -42.95 9.40 27.44
N LYS A 119 -43.61 8.46 26.76
CA LYS A 119 -45.01 8.08 26.93
C LYS A 119 -45.27 7.20 28.17
N GLY A 120 -44.24 6.85 28.94
CA GLY A 120 -44.34 6.07 30.17
C GLY A 120 -44.49 4.56 29.99
N LEU A 121 -44.11 4.01 28.79
CA LEU A 121 -44.29 2.60 28.46
C LEU A 121 -43.12 1.70 28.92
N GLU A 122 -42.11 2.24 29.61
CA GLU A 122 -40.89 1.50 30.01
C GLU A 122 -41.18 0.33 30.95
N ASN A 123 -42.07 0.52 31.94
CA ASN A 123 -42.46 -0.55 32.85
C ASN A 123 -43.22 -1.68 32.14
N PHE A 124 -44.09 -1.31 31.19
CA PHE A 124 -44.84 -2.29 30.40
C PHE A 124 -43.90 -3.11 29.51
N ALA A 125 -42.95 -2.45 28.85
CA ALA A 125 -41.90 -3.09 28.07
C ALA A 125 -41.06 -4.04 28.93
N THR A 126 -40.72 -3.64 30.17
CA THR A 126 -39.98 -4.46 31.12
C THR A 126 -40.74 -5.71 31.52
N ASP A 127 -42.02 -5.58 31.84
CA ASP A 127 -42.88 -6.70 32.24
C ASP A 127 -43.11 -7.69 31.10
N ILE A 128 -43.21 -7.22 29.87
CA ILE A 128 -43.24 -8.08 28.67
C ILE A 128 -41.89 -8.80 28.51
N TYR A 129 -40.76 -8.06 28.55
CA TYR A 129 -39.42 -8.62 28.33
C TYR A 129 -39.04 -9.66 29.40
N GLU A 130 -39.42 -9.45 30.66
CA GLU A 130 -39.15 -10.38 31.77
C GLU A 130 -40.20 -11.46 31.91
N GLU A 131 -41.19 -11.50 30.99
CA GLU A 131 -42.30 -12.47 30.97
C GLU A 131 -43.10 -12.49 32.29
N LYS A 132 -43.43 -11.31 32.82
CA LYS A 132 -44.11 -11.12 34.12
C LYS A 132 -45.61 -10.93 34.02
N LEU A 133 -46.17 -10.80 32.83
CA LEU A 133 -47.62 -10.56 32.67
C LEU A 133 -48.43 -11.74 33.18
N LYS A 134 -49.49 -11.42 33.93
CA LYS A 134 -50.43 -12.39 34.51
C LYS A 134 -51.76 -12.45 33.75
N GLN A 135 -51.94 -11.58 32.77
CA GLN A 135 -53.12 -11.47 31.92
C GLN A 135 -52.71 -11.08 30.49
N PRO A 136 -53.59 -11.22 29.52
CA PRO A 136 -53.27 -10.84 28.14
C PRO A 136 -52.74 -9.41 28.04
N ALA A 137 -51.72 -9.24 27.19
CA ALA A 137 -51.05 -7.94 27.05
C ALA A 137 -52.00 -6.80 26.64
N LEU A 138 -53.04 -7.08 25.89
CA LEU A 138 -54.11 -6.12 25.56
C LEU A 138 -54.87 -5.60 26.81
N GLU A 139 -55.12 -6.49 27.78
CA GLU A 139 -55.78 -6.07 29.02
C GLU A 139 -54.82 -5.27 29.91
N GLU A 140 -53.56 -5.64 29.97
CA GLU A 140 -52.54 -4.91 30.71
C GLU A 140 -52.27 -3.52 30.09
N ALA A 141 -52.27 -3.42 28.75
CA ALA A 141 -52.06 -2.19 27.98
C ALA A 141 -53.07 -1.06 28.34
N LYS A 142 -54.28 -1.41 28.78
CA LYS A 142 -55.29 -0.43 29.19
C LYS A 142 -54.80 0.49 30.33
N LYS A 143 -53.89 0.05 31.15
CA LYS A 143 -53.30 0.84 32.26
C LYS A 143 -52.38 1.95 31.78
N TYR A 144 -51.92 1.87 30.54
CA TYR A 144 -50.94 2.77 29.94
C TYR A 144 -51.55 3.73 28.92
N LEU A 145 -52.87 3.73 28.76
CA LEU A 145 -53.58 4.71 27.92
C LEU A 145 -53.44 6.11 28.52
N SER A 146 -53.21 7.12 27.66
CA SER A 146 -52.99 8.50 28.08
C SER A 146 -53.49 9.48 27.02
N ASP A 147 -54.31 10.46 27.47
CA ASP A 147 -54.79 11.58 26.65
C ASP A 147 -53.97 12.86 26.87
N LYS A 148 -52.85 12.78 27.64
CA LYS A 148 -52.02 13.94 27.97
C LYS A 148 -51.26 14.43 26.73
N GLU A 149 -51.38 15.72 26.43
CA GLU A 149 -50.72 16.38 25.30
C GLU A 149 -49.19 16.08 25.29
N GLY A 150 -48.68 15.58 24.19
CA GLY A 150 -47.27 15.21 23.95
C GLY A 150 -46.87 13.81 24.42
N ILE A 151 -47.75 13.10 25.17
CA ILE A 151 -47.56 11.71 25.61
C ILE A 151 -48.82 10.85 25.39
N GLU A 152 -49.57 11.15 24.34
CA GLU A 152 -50.79 10.44 23.97
C GLU A 152 -50.50 8.97 23.65
N VAL A 153 -51.31 8.07 24.26
CA VAL A 153 -51.35 6.65 23.89
C VAL A 153 -52.84 6.35 23.63
N GLU A 154 -53.20 6.35 22.37
CA GLU A 154 -54.61 6.37 21.96
C GLU A 154 -55.29 4.99 22.08
N SER A 155 -54.52 3.90 21.92
CA SER A 155 -55.04 2.54 21.93
C SER A 155 -54.10 1.55 22.63
N GLU A 156 -54.67 0.42 23.04
CA GLU A 156 -53.90 -0.71 23.57
C GLU A 156 -52.85 -1.22 22.56
N ALA A 157 -53.15 -1.16 21.25
CA ALA A 157 -52.22 -1.52 20.22
C ALA A 157 -51.05 -0.55 20.17
N ASP A 158 -51.25 0.76 20.37
CA ASP A 158 -50.16 1.74 20.42
C ASP A 158 -49.29 1.54 21.66
N ALA A 159 -49.86 1.17 22.80
CA ALA A 159 -49.12 0.84 24.01
C ALA A 159 -48.20 -0.39 23.76
N ILE A 160 -48.73 -1.45 23.16
CA ILE A 160 -47.97 -2.66 22.85
C ILE A 160 -46.87 -2.33 21.82
N ALA A 161 -47.18 -1.60 20.73
CA ALA A 161 -46.20 -1.20 19.74
C ALA A 161 -45.06 -0.36 20.32
N GLY A 162 -45.36 0.59 21.21
CA GLY A 162 -44.38 1.36 21.95
C GLY A 162 -43.50 0.50 22.87
N ALA A 163 -44.11 -0.45 23.60
CA ALA A 163 -43.33 -1.41 24.40
C ALA A 163 -42.43 -2.29 23.54
N MET A 164 -42.91 -2.76 22.36
CA MET A 164 -42.11 -3.50 21.39
C MET A 164 -40.93 -2.67 20.86
N ASP A 165 -41.13 -1.38 20.58
CA ASP A 165 -40.03 -0.50 20.14
C ASP A 165 -38.92 -0.36 21.19
N ILE A 166 -39.31 -0.25 22.49
CA ILE A 166 -38.34 -0.22 23.61
C ILE A 166 -37.56 -1.54 23.68
N ILE A 167 -38.28 -2.67 23.63
CA ILE A 167 -37.65 -4.01 23.69
C ILE A 167 -36.73 -4.23 22.46
N ALA A 168 -37.20 -3.85 21.28
CA ALA A 168 -36.41 -4.00 20.04
C ALA A 168 -35.10 -3.20 20.10
N GLU A 169 -35.13 -1.97 20.62
CA GLU A 169 -33.92 -1.18 20.81
C GLU A 169 -32.97 -1.83 21.82
N LYS A 170 -33.50 -2.33 22.94
CA LYS A 170 -32.74 -3.04 23.97
C LYS A 170 -32.03 -4.29 23.39
N ILE A 171 -32.73 -5.09 22.59
CA ILE A 171 -32.16 -6.27 21.90
C ILE A 171 -31.07 -5.84 20.92
N SER A 172 -31.33 -4.80 20.14
CA SER A 172 -30.42 -4.28 19.12
C SER A 172 -29.14 -3.67 19.71
N ASP A 173 -29.20 -3.16 20.93
CA ASP A 173 -28.07 -2.52 21.62
C ASP A 173 -27.21 -3.51 22.42
N ASP A 174 -27.67 -4.75 22.59
CA ASP A 174 -26.93 -5.77 23.33
C ASP A 174 -25.68 -6.19 22.56
N ALA A 175 -24.50 -5.92 23.14
CA ALA A 175 -23.21 -6.21 22.53
C ALA A 175 -22.97 -7.72 22.33
N GLY A 176 -23.49 -8.56 23.24
CA GLY A 176 -23.39 -10.02 23.14
C GLY A 176 -24.18 -10.57 21.97
N PHE A 177 -25.42 -10.11 21.78
CA PHE A 177 -26.24 -10.48 20.62
C PHE A 177 -25.60 -10.01 19.32
N ARG A 178 -25.16 -8.78 19.24
CA ARG A 178 -24.48 -8.23 18.05
C ARG A 178 -23.23 -9.02 17.68
N ASN A 179 -22.37 -9.29 18.64
CA ASN A 179 -21.15 -10.05 18.41
C ASN A 179 -21.45 -11.47 17.89
N LYS A 180 -22.41 -12.16 18.51
CA LYS A 180 -22.81 -13.50 18.06
C LYS A 180 -23.43 -13.49 16.66
N ILE A 181 -24.31 -12.54 16.37
CA ILE A 181 -24.93 -12.40 15.05
C ILE A 181 -23.90 -12.08 13.99
N ARG A 182 -22.95 -11.19 14.27
CA ARG A 182 -21.83 -10.86 13.38
C ARG A 182 -20.99 -12.12 13.08
N ASP A 183 -20.63 -12.88 14.10
CA ASP A 183 -19.86 -14.12 13.96
C ASP A 183 -20.60 -15.18 13.12
N LEU A 184 -21.88 -15.39 13.35
CA LEU A 184 -22.72 -16.29 12.55
C LEU A 184 -22.80 -15.82 11.10
N SER A 185 -23.09 -14.53 10.87
CA SER A 185 -23.22 -13.95 9.55
C SER A 185 -21.89 -13.98 8.78
N PHE A 186 -20.75 -13.79 9.44
CA PHE A 186 -19.44 -13.91 8.80
C PHE A 186 -19.06 -15.34 8.44
N LYS A 187 -19.33 -16.30 9.34
CA LYS A 187 -18.93 -17.71 9.16
C LYS A 187 -19.82 -18.48 8.20
N GLN A 188 -21.13 -18.21 8.22
CA GLN A 188 -22.13 -18.98 7.47
C GLN A 188 -22.85 -18.16 6.39
N GLY A 189 -22.70 -16.84 6.41
CA GLY A 189 -23.32 -15.98 5.43
C GLY A 189 -22.74 -16.15 4.04
N ILE A 190 -23.56 -15.83 3.04
CA ILE A 190 -23.20 -15.88 1.62
C ILE A 190 -23.22 -14.44 1.09
N LEU A 191 -22.13 -14.03 0.44
CA LEU A 191 -22.09 -12.80 -0.32
C LEU A 191 -22.61 -13.07 -1.71
N THR A 192 -23.67 -12.38 -2.11
CA THR A 192 -24.31 -12.52 -3.41
C THR A 192 -24.20 -11.24 -4.23
N SER A 193 -24.04 -11.38 -5.54
CA SER A 193 -24.04 -10.28 -6.48
C SER A 193 -24.84 -10.67 -7.73
N VAL A 194 -25.71 -9.79 -8.18
CA VAL A 194 -26.52 -9.96 -9.39
C VAL A 194 -26.43 -8.73 -10.27
N ALA A 195 -26.48 -8.92 -11.59
CA ALA A 195 -26.57 -7.80 -12.52
C ALA A 195 -27.90 -7.06 -12.33
N LYS A 196 -27.89 -5.74 -12.47
CA LYS A 196 -29.13 -4.95 -12.58
C LYS A 196 -29.81 -5.14 -13.93
N ASP A 197 -29.00 -5.35 -14.96
CA ASP A 197 -29.41 -5.65 -16.33
C ASP A 197 -28.41 -6.64 -16.93
N GLU A 198 -28.79 -7.89 -17.12
CA GLU A 198 -27.95 -8.96 -17.66
C GLU A 198 -27.59 -8.78 -19.15
N THR A 199 -28.26 -7.87 -19.85
CA THR A 199 -28.01 -7.59 -21.28
C THR A 199 -26.84 -6.63 -21.51
N VAL A 200 -26.35 -5.98 -20.47
CA VAL A 200 -25.24 -5.04 -20.55
C VAL A 200 -23.92 -5.80 -20.47
N GLU A 201 -23.14 -5.77 -21.54
CA GLU A 201 -21.76 -6.29 -21.53
C GLU A 201 -20.86 -5.40 -20.64
N SER A 202 -20.18 -5.99 -19.70
CA SER A 202 -19.26 -5.28 -18.82
C SER A 202 -18.10 -6.16 -18.36
N VAL A 203 -17.10 -5.53 -17.73
CA VAL A 203 -15.97 -6.26 -17.11
C VAL A 203 -16.40 -7.06 -15.86
N TYR A 204 -17.64 -6.89 -15.39
CA TYR A 204 -18.19 -7.54 -14.20
C TYR A 204 -19.05 -8.76 -14.50
N GLU A 205 -19.07 -9.28 -15.72
CA GLU A 205 -19.90 -10.45 -16.13
C GLU A 205 -19.71 -11.66 -15.22
N ASN A 206 -18.51 -11.89 -14.72
CA ASN A 206 -18.23 -12.97 -13.77
C ASN A 206 -18.96 -12.83 -12.41
N TYR A 207 -19.52 -11.65 -12.14
CA TYR A 207 -20.23 -11.33 -10.90
C TYR A 207 -21.73 -11.10 -11.13
N TYR A 208 -22.27 -11.34 -12.34
CA TYR A 208 -23.69 -11.17 -12.66
C TYR A 208 -24.59 -12.18 -11.95
N ASN A 209 -24.04 -13.35 -11.61
CA ASN A 209 -24.71 -14.36 -10.80
C ASN A 209 -23.67 -15.00 -9.87
N PHE A 210 -23.23 -14.23 -8.89
CA PHE A 210 -22.16 -14.63 -7.98
C PHE A 210 -22.72 -14.95 -6.61
N ALA A 211 -22.26 -16.06 -6.02
CA ALA A 211 -22.57 -16.45 -4.66
C ALA A 211 -21.36 -17.20 -4.05
N GLU A 212 -20.82 -16.69 -2.96
CA GLU A 212 -19.69 -17.30 -2.27
C GLU A 212 -19.78 -17.05 -0.75
N SER A 213 -19.25 -17.97 0.07
CA SER A 213 -19.18 -17.79 1.52
C SER A 213 -18.38 -16.53 1.86
N VAL A 214 -18.95 -15.68 2.72
CA VAL A 214 -18.32 -14.43 3.20
C VAL A 214 -16.89 -14.65 3.67
N SER A 215 -16.67 -15.67 4.49
CA SER A 215 -15.36 -15.98 5.07
C SER A 215 -14.33 -16.53 4.08
N LYS A 216 -14.74 -16.86 2.85
CA LYS A 216 -13.88 -17.47 1.81
C LYS A 216 -13.70 -16.55 0.61
N THR A 217 -14.44 -15.46 0.51
CA THR A 217 -14.38 -14.55 -0.64
C THR A 217 -13.05 -13.82 -0.64
N ALA A 218 -12.28 -13.97 -1.71
CA ALA A 218 -10.98 -13.34 -1.87
C ALA A 218 -11.08 -11.81 -2.01
N GLY A 219 -10.08 -11.08 -1.51
CA GLY A 219 -10.07 -9.62 -1.48
C GLY A 219 -10.29 -8.96 -2.83
N TYR A 220 -9.65 -9.45 -3.90
CA TYR A 220 -9.83 -8.89 -5.25
C TYR A 220 -11.27 -8.99 -5.77
N LYS A 221 -12.02 -10.04 -5.37
CA LYS A 221 -13.44 -10.17 -5.71
C LYS A 221 -14.28 -9.13 -4.98
N ILE A 222 -13.96 -8.87 -3.71
CA ILE A 222 -14.62 -7.80 -2.92
C ILE A 222 -14.45 -6.46 -3.59
N LEU A 223 -13.23 -6.11 -4.00
CA LEU A 223 -12.95 -4.84 -4.68
C LEU A 223 -13.68 -4.73 -6.02
N ALA A 224 -13.67 -5.81 -6.82
CA ALA A 224 -14.40 -5.85 -8.09
C ALA A 224 -15.91 -5.69 -7.92
N ILE A 225 -16.51 -6.40 -6.95
CA ILE A 225 -17.94 -6.34 -6.64
C ILE A 225 -18.34 -4.95 -6.13
N ASN A 226 -17.53 -4.36 -5.24
CA ASN A 226 -17.77 -3.01 -4.72
C ASN A 226 -17.75 -1.97 -5.86
N ARG A 227 -16.79 -2.06 -6.77
CA ARG A 227 -16.70 -1.17 -7.93
C ARG A 227 -17.90 -1.34 -8.86
N GLY A 228 -18.31 -2.59 -9.16
CA GLY A 228 -19.48 -2.86 -9.98
C GLY A 228 -20.79 -2.37 -9.36
N GLU A 229 -20.91 -2.38 -8.03
CA GLU A 229 -22.03 -1.80 -7.29
C GLU A 229 -22.02 -0.26 -7.36
N GLU A 230 -20.87 0.38 -7.19
CA GLU A 230 -20.70 1.84 -7.31
C GLU A 230 -21.06 2.34 -8.71
N GLU A 231 -20.62 1.61 -9.73
CA GLU A 231 -20.96 1.87 -11.14
C GLU A 231 -22.43 1.52 -11.49
N LYS A 232 -23.20 1.02 -10.51
CA LYS A 232 -24.62 0.65 -10.64
C LYS A 232 -24.88 -0.48 -11.64
N ILE A 233 -23.88 -1.30 -11.92
CA ILE A 233 -24.00 -2.49 -12.76
C ILE A 233 -24.47 -3.67 -11.92
N LEU A 234 -23.96 -3.80 -10.68
CA LEU A 234 -24.28 -4.88 -9.75
C LEU A 234 -25.22 -4.41 -8.64
N THR A 235 -25.94 -5.39 -8.08
CA THR A 235 -26.62 -5.28 -6.78
C THR A 235 -26.02 -6.34 -5.87
N VAL A 236 -25.51 -5.92 -4.70
CA VAL A 236 -24.78 -6.79 -3.78
C VAL A 236 -25.55 -6.93 -2.47
N LYS A 237 -25.63 -8.15 -1.95
CA LYS A 237 -26.30 -8.48 -0.68
C LYS A 237 -25.50 -9.48 0.12
N LEU A 238 -25.68 -9.40 1.41
CA LEU A 238 -25.25 -10.41 2.37
C LEU A 238 -26.46 -11.23 2.80
N ASP A 239 -26.44 -12.54 2.55
CA ASP A 239 -27.48 -13.47 2.95
C ASP A 239 -27.01 -14.24 4.22
N PRO A 240 -27.36 -13.78 5.44
CA PRO A 240 -26.98 -14.42 6.70
C PRO A 240 -27.90 -15.62 7.01
N PRO A 241 -27.52 -16.53 7.94
CA PRO A 241 -28.36 -17.64 8.38
C PRO A 241 -29.50 -17.16 9.31
N VAL A 242 -30.51 -16.50 8.74
CA VAL A 242 -31.59 -15.81 9.47
C VAL A 242 -32.31 -16.71 10.47
N GLU A 243 -32.67 -17.93 10.06
CA GLU A 243 -33.40 -18.87 10.94
C GLU A 243 -32.57 -19.26 12.17
N GLU A 244 -31.26 -19.45 12.01
CA GLU A 244 -30.37 -19.77 13.14
C GLU A 244 -30.23 -18.56 14.09
N ILE A 245 -30.13 -17.36 13.52
CA ILE A 245 -30.02 -16.12 14.28
C ILE A 245 -31.30 -15.87 15.10
N ILE A 246 -32.47 -15.98 14.49
CA ILE A 246 -33.75 -15.78 15.18
C ILE A 246 -33.93 -16.83 16.28
N ARG A 247 -33.66 -18.11 15.98
CA ARG A 247 -33.72 -19.18 16.99
C ARG A 247 -32.75 -18.93 18.15
N TYR A 248 -31.57 -18.40 17.90
CA TYR A 248 -30.62 -18.02 18.95
C TYR A 248 -31.19 -16.89 19.83
N LEU A 249 -31.75 -15.83 19.25
CA LEU A 249 -32.34 -14.71 19.99
C LEU A 249 -33.56 -15.16 20.82
N GLU A 250 -34.45 -15.95 20.23
CA GLU A 250 -35.61 -16.52 20.93
C GLU A 250 -35.15 -17.34 22.13
N LYS A 251 -34.17 -18.22 21.98
CA LYS A 251 -33.63 -19.02 23.08
C LYS A 251 -33.04 -18.18 24.22
N CYS A 252 -32.43 -17.03 23.88
CA CYS A 252 -31.81 -16.16 24.86
C CYS A 252 -32.82 -15.26 25.59
N ILE A 253 -33.89 -14.89 24.92
CA ILE A 253 -34.85 -13.89 25.41
C ILE A 253 -36.08 -14.56 26.02
N ILE A 254 -36.67 -15.55 25.34
CA ILE A 254 -37.88 -16.24 25.80
C ILE A 254 -37.46 -17.40 26.71
N LYS A 255 -37.63 -17.24 28.04
CA LYS A 255 -37.14 -18.20 29.04
C LYS A 255 -38.27 -18.92 29.78
N LYS A 256 -39.40 -18.26 29.98
CA LYS A 256 -40.52 -18.77 30.78
C LYS A 256 -41.68 -19.27 29.93
N HIS A 257 -41.66 -18.99 28.60
CA HIS A 257 -42.71 -19.32 27.66
C HIS A 257 -44.12 -18.88 28.14
N ASN A 258 -44.20 -17.64 28.63
CA ASN A 258 -45.46 -17.06 29.13
C ASN A 258 -46.41 -16.82 27.94
N GLU A 259 -47.58 -17.45 27.96
CA GLU A 259 -48.59 -17.38 26.89
C GLU A 259 -49.05 -15.94 26.57
N HIS A 260 -48.92 -15.01 27.54
CA HIS A 260 -49.33 -13.60 27.36
C HIS A 260 -48.25 -12.72 26.68
N THR A 261 -46.99 -13.18 26.63
CA THR A 261 -45.87 -12.40 26.13
C THR A 261 -45.08 -13.06 25.01
N GLU A 262 -45.14 -14.40 24.88
CA GLU A 262 -44.30 -15.16 23.96
C GLU A 262 -44.43 -14.70 22.51
N GLN A 263 -45.66 -14.52 22.01
CA GLN A 263 -45.87 -14.09 20.63
C GLN A 263 -45.37 -12.65 20.41
N ILE A 264 -45.60 -11.74 21.34
CA ILE A 264 -45.12 -10.36 21.28
C ILE A 264 -43.60 -10.32 21.25
N LEU A 265 -42.95 -11.15 22.07
CA LEU A 265 -41.48 -11.24 22.06
C LEU A 265 -40.94 -11.80 20.74
N LYS A 266 -41.57 -12.83 20.12
CA LYS A 266 -41.19 -13.34 18.81
C LYS A 266 -41.30 -12.26 17.73
N ASP A 267 -42.43 -11.55 17.70
CA ASP A 267 -42.64 -10.47 16.70
C ASP A 267 -41.66 -9.32 16.96
N THR A 268 -41.32 -9.03 18.19
CA THR A 268 -40.34 -7.99 18.57
C THR A 268 -38.93 -8.39 18.20
N ILE A 269 -38.55 -9.66 18.38
CA ILE A 269 -37.23 -10.21 17.98
C ILE A 269 -37.08 -10.11 16.46
N ASP A 270 -38.11 -10.50 15.69
CA ASP A 270 -38.10 -10.43 14.23
C ASP A 270 -37.96 -8.98 13.75
N ASP A 271 -38.70 -8.03 14.33
CA ASP A 271 -38.57 -6.60 14.01
C ASP A 271 -37.19 -6.04 14.40
N ALA A 272 -36.71 -6.33 15.61
CA ALA A 272 -35.38 -5.90 16.06
C ALA A 272 -34.27 -6.38 15.12
N TYR A 273 -34.36 -7.65 14.71
CA TYR A 273 -33.40 -8.21 13.78
C TYR A 273 -33.49 -7.53 12.40
N LYS A 274 -34.66 -7.53 11.76
CA LYS A 274 -34.83 -7.03 10.38
C LYS A 274 -34.59 -5.53 10.27
N ARG A 275 -35.09 -4.75 11.22
CA ARG A 275 -35.07 -3.27 11.14
C ARG A 275 -33.80 -2.66 11.72
N LEU A 276 -33.26 -3.20 12.82
CA LEU A 276 -32.18 -2.56 13.57
C LEU A 276 -30.84 -3.30 13.47
N ILE A 277 -30.84 -4.64 13.57
CA ILE A 277 -29.60 -5.42 13.68
C ILE A 277 -29.04 -5.76 12.30
N ALA A 278 -29.82 -6.42 11.44
CA ALA A 278 -29.34 -6.93 10.16
C ALA A 278 -28.72 -5.85 9.27
N PRO A 279 -29.33 -4.67 9.03
CA PRO A 279 -28.71 -3.64 8.19
C PRO A 279 -27.42 -3.05 8.77
N SER A 280 -27.29 -3.07 10.10
CA SER A 280 -26.08 -2.61 10.78
C SER A 280 -24.95 -3.63 10.67
N ILE A 281 -25.25 -4.91 10.94
CA ILE A 281 -24.26 -6.01 10.87
C ILE A 281 -23.79 -6.22 9.42
N GLU A 282 -24.70 -6.12 8.45
CA GLU A 282 -24.31 -6.20 7.02
C GLU A 282 -23.29 -5.11 6.65
N ARG A 283 -23.54 -3.85 7.05
CA ARG A 283 -22.60 -2.75 6.83
C ARG A 283 -21.27 -2.99 7.53
N ASP A 284 -21.30 -3.45 8.79
CA ASP A 284 -20.09 -3.73 9.56
C ASP A 284 -19.25 -4.82 8.88
N ILE A 285 -19.87 -5.90 8.41
CA ILE A 285 -19.19 -7.01 7.71
C ILE A 285 -18.66 -6.53 6.35
N ARG A 286 -19.45 -5.83 5.55
CA ARG A 286 -19.03 -5.31 4.25
C ARG A 286 -17.86 -4.33 4.39
N SER A 287 -17.91 -3.43 5.39
CA SER A 287 -16.81 -2.50 5.70
C SER A 287 -15.55 -3.26 6.07
N SER A 288 -15.66 -4.26 6.95
CA SER A 288 -14.53 -5.07 7.37
C SER A 288 -13.91 -5.89 6.22
N LEU A 289 -14.74 -6.45 5.33
CA LEU A 289 -14.27 -7.13 4.13
C LEU A 289 -13.54 -6.19 3.18
N THR A 290 -14.07 -4.99 2.99
CA THR A 290 -13.46 -3.96 2.14
C THR A 290 -12.11 -3.51 2.71
N GLU A 291 -12.04 -3.21 4.01
CA GLU A 291 -10.80 -2.84 4.69
C GLU A 291 -9.72 -3.93 4.56
N ALA A 292 -10.10 -5.19 4.79
CA ALA A 292 -9.17 -6.31 4.65
C ALA A 292 -8.69 -6.48 3.20
N ALA A 293 -9.58 -6.33 2.22
CA ALA A 293 -9.26 -6.40 0.80
C ALA A 293 -8.34 -5.25 0.35
N GLU A 294 -8.59 -4.03 0.83
CA GLU A 294 -7.73 -2.87 0.60
C GLU A 294 -6.33 -3.09 1.19
N ASP A 295 -6.24 -3.62 2.41
CA ASP A 295 -4.96 -3.88 3.07
C ASP A 295 -4.11 -4.90 2.31
N GLU A 296 -4.73 -5.96 1.82
CA GLU A 296 -4.06 -6.97 1.00
C GLU A 296 -3.59 -6.36 -0.33
N ALA A 297 -4.44 -5.60 -1.01
CA ALA A 297 -4.11 -4.95 -2.27
C ALA A 297 -3.00 -3.90 -2.11
N ILE A 298 -3.04 -3.07 -1.05
CA ILE A 298 -2.00 -2.07 -0.77
C ILE A 298 -0.63 -2.74 -0.54
N LYS A 299 -0.57 -3.91 0.11
CA LYS A 299 0.68 -4.68 0.24
C LYS A 299 1.23 -5.12 -1.12
N VAL A 300 0.36 -5.59 -2.01
CA VAL A 300 0.74 -5.94 -3.39
C VAL A 300 1.25 -4.70 -4.14
N PHE A 301 0.55 -3.57 -4.03
CA PHE A 301 0.96 -2.31 -4.66
C PHE A 301 2.31 -1.82 -4.14
N GLY A 302 2.54 -1.94 -2.83
CA GLY A 302 3.84 -1.65 -2.22
C GLY A 302 4.98 -2.47 -2.83
N LYS A 303 4.76 -3.78 -3.02
CA LYS A 303 5.74 -4.65 -3.68
C LYS A 303 5.98 -4.26 -5.14
N ASN A 304 4.91 -4.00 -5.90
CA ASN A 304 5.02 -3.55 -7.28
C ASN A 304 5.76 -2.20 -7.39
N LEU A 305 5.47 -1.26 -6.48
CA LEU A 305 6.19 0.02 -6.43
C LEU A 305 7.67 -0.17 -6.09
N THR A 306 7.99 -1.01 -5.11
CA THR A 306 9.38 -1.35 -4.78
C THR A 306 10.13 -1.86 -6.01
N GLN A 307 9.53 -2.75 -6.80
CA GLN A 307 10.14 -3.29 -8.01
C GLN A 307 10.39 -2.22 -9.07
N LEU A 308 9.46 -1.28 -9.23
CA LEU A 308 9.65 -0.15 -10.16
C LEU A 308 10.78 0.78 -9.72
N LEU A 309 10.83 1.13 -8.43
CA LEU A 309 11.83 2.04 -7.85
C LEU A 309 13.22 1.43 -7.83
N MET A 310 13.31 0.12 -7.61
CA MET A 310 14.57 -0.61 -7.46
C MET A 310 15.09 -1.17 -8.79
N GLN A 311 14.50 -0.83 -9.93
CA GLN A 311 15.05 -1.22 -11.22
C GLN A 311 16.48 -0.70 -11.40
N PRO A 312 17.41 -1.51 -11.92
CA PRO A 312 18.79 -1.08 -12.13
C PRO A 312 18.86 0.04 -13.16
N PRO A 313 19.61 1.10 -12.87
CA PRO A 313 19.79 2.22 -13.77
C PRO A 313 20.57 1.80 -15.03
N VAL A 314 20.25 2.40 -16.18
CA VAL A 314 20.98 2.27 -17.44
C VAL A 314 21.80 3.53 -17.65
N ALA A 315 22.89 3.66 -16.91
CA ALA A 315 23.74 4.85 -16.93
C ALA A 315 24.74 4.86 -18.10
N GLY A 316 25.31 6.04 -18.38
CA GLY A 316 26.42 6.22 -19.33
C GLY A 316 26.00 6.19 -20.79
N ARG A 317 24.76 6.57 -21.11
CA ARG A 317 24.24 6.62 -22.48
C ARG A 317 23.48 7.92 -22.73
N VAL A 318 23.54 8.41 -23.95
CA VAL A 318 22.60 9.44 -24.42
C VAL A 318 21.29 8.76 -24.82
N VAL A 319 20.21 9.19 -24.19
CA VAL A 319 18.89 8.57 -24.31
C VAL A 319 17.92 9.51 -25.03
N LEU A 320 17.16 8.97 -25.98
CA LEU A 320 16.00 9.65 -26.56
C LEU A 320 14.73 9.20 -25.86
N GLY A 321 14.12 10.05 -25.05
CA GLY A 321 12.79 9.85 -24.51
C GLY A 321 11.73 10.11 -25.55
N TRP A 322 10.79 9.19 -25.68
CA TRP A 322 9.69 9.24 -26.63
C TRP A 322 8.36 9.08 -25.92
N ASP A 323 7.61 10.17 -25.82
CA ASP A 323 6.23 10.20 -25.32
C ASP A 323 5.27 10.01 -26.49
N PRO A 324 4.69 8.81 -26.67
CA PRO A 324 3.89 8.47 -27.84
C PRO A 324 2.51 9.12 -27.77
N ALA A 325 2.02 9.62 -28.90
CA ALA A 325 0.67 10.17 -29.01
C ALA A 325 0.17 10.12 -30.45
N PHE A 326 -1.15 10.07 -30.62
CA PHE A 326 -1.79 10.13 -31.94
C PHE A 326 -1.88 11.58 -32.46
N ARG A 327 -2.95 12.26 -32.09
CA ARG A 327 -3.34 13.56 -32.66
C ARG A 327 -2.34 14.69 -32.41
N THR A 328 -1.78 14.75 -31.22
CA THR A 328 -0.93 15.85 -30.78
C THR A 328 0.54 15.71 -31.20
N GLY A 329 0.89 14.61 -31.86
CA GLY A 329 2.26 14.23 -32.23
C GLY A 329 3.04 13.68 -31.05
N CYS A 330 4.04 12.83 -31.36
CA CYS A 330 4.94 12.25 -30.37
C CYS A 330 5.98 13.31 -29.94
N LYS A 331 6.18 13.47 -28.64
CA LYS A 331 7.16 14.39 -28.07
C LYS A 331 8.45 13.65 -27.80
N LEU A 332 9.54 14.26 -28.18
CA LEU A 332 10.88 13.72 -28.02
C LEU A 332 11.71 14.63 -27.12
N ALA A 333 12.55 14.01 -26.28
CA ALA A 333 13.56 14.71 -25.51
C ALA A 333 14.88 13.94 -25.56
N VAL A 334 15.98 14.58 -25.92
CA VAL A 334 17.33 14.02 -25.87
C VAL A 334 17.94 14.34 -24.52
N VAL A 335 18.38 13.34 -23.81
CA VAL A 335 18.96 13.49 -22.45
C VAL A 335 20.36 12.89 -22.47
N ASP A 336 21.32 13.62 -21.92
CA ASP A 336 22.72 13.15 -21.81
C ASP A 336 22.91 12.21 -20.62
N GLU A 337 24.12 11.67 -20.48
CA GLU A 337 24.53 10.71 -19.45
C GLU A 337 24.37 11.22 -18.01
N THR A 338 24.09 12.53 -17.82
CA THR A 338 23.90 13.18 -16.52
C THR A 338 22.45 13.53 -16.23
N GLY A 339 21.53 13.18 -17.12
CA GLY A 339 20.10 13.52 -16.99
C GLY A 339 19.76 14.94 -17.50
N LYS A 340 20.70 15.66 -18.12
CA LYS A 340 20.45 16.99 -18.67
C LYS A 340 19.77 16.89 -20.03
N VAL A 341 18.69 17.64 -20.22
CA VAL A 341 18.02 17.72 -21.52
C VAL A 341 18.84 18.56 -22.48
N LEU A 342 19.21 17.98 -23.62
CA LEU A 342 20.00 18.61 -24.68
C LEU A 342 19.14 19.23 -25.78
N ASP A 343 18.04 18.55 -26.14
CA ASP A 343 17.13 18.96 -27.21
C ASP A 343 15.72 18.39 -27.00
N THR A 344 14.73 19.08 -27.58
CA THR A 344 13.35 18.59 -27.60
C THR A 344 12.70 18.88 -28.94
N THR A 345 11.85 17.97 -29.43
CA THR A 345 11.12 18.16 -30.69
C THR A 345 9.81 17.39 -30.70
N VAL A 346 8.99 17.63 -31.69
CA VAL A 346 7.73 16.90 -31.92
C VAL A 346 7.74 16.31 -33.31
N ILE A 347 7.38 15.03 -33.39
CA ILE A 347 7.25 14.29 -34.67
C ILE A 347 5.83 13.72 -34.82
N TYR A 348 5.41 13.41 -36.02
CA TYR A 348 4.05 12.96 -36.32
C TYR A 348 4.03 11.64 -37.12
N PRO A 349 4.64 10.55 -36.58
CA PRO A 349 4.70 9.27 -37.29
C PRO A 349 3.37 8.49 -37.26
N THR A 350 2.48 8.83 -36.33
CA THR A 350 1.24 8.11 -36.03
C THR A 350 0.01 8.79 -36.65
N ALA A 351 -1.12 8.07 -36.67
CA ALA A 351 -2.40 8.61 -37.14
C ALA A 351 -2.82 9.88 -36.35
N PRO A 352 -3.52 10.82 -36.98
CA PRO A 352 -3.99 10.83 -38.37
C PRO A 352 -2.95 11.35 -39.38
N GLN A 353 -1.82 11.90 -38.92
CA GLN A 353 -0.85 12.58 -39.80
C GLN A 353 0.02 11.60 -40.60
N ASN A 354 0.41 10.47 -40.03
CA ASN A 354 1.19 9.39 -40.65
C ASN A 354 2.44 9.88 -41.44
N LYS A 355 3.17 10.88 -40.90
CA LYS A 355 4.36 11.46 -41.54
C LYS A 355 5.63 10.67 -41.16
N VAL A 356 5.64 9.37 -41.44
CA VAL A 356 6.70 8.44 -41.03
C VAL A 356 8.05 8.84 -41.57
N GLU A 357 8.18 9.11 -42.87
CA GLU A 357 9.48 9.46 -43.50
C GLU A 357 10.05 10.79 -42.99
N ALA A 358 9.17 11.79 -42.73
CA ALA A 358 9.63 13.04 -42.18
C ALA A 358 10.09 12.85 -40.71
N ALA A 359 9.39 12.00 -39.93
CA ALA A 359 9.79 11.66 -38.58
C ALA A 359 11.13 10.92 -38.54
N LYS A 360 11.35 9.92 -39.39
CA LYS A 360 12.63 9.19 -39.53
C LYS A 360 13.78 10.12 -39.88
N LYS A 361 13.55 11.12 -40.75
CA LYS A 361 14.60 12.09 -41.10
C LYS A 361 15.03 12.89 -39.84
N VAL A 362 14.09 13.40 -39.08
CA VAL A 362 14.41 14.15 -37.83
C VAL A 362 15.13 13.25 -36.83
N LEU A 363 14.66 12.01 -36.67
CA LEU A 363 15.30 11.04 -35.79
C LEU A 363 16.73 10.73 -36.17
N LYS A 364 17.04 10.51 -37.46
CA LYS A 364 18.41 10.29 -37.97
C LYS A 364 19.32 11.50 -37.71
N GLU A 365 18.78 12.72 -37.86
CA GLU A 365 19.51 13.96 -37.57
C GLU A 365 19.87 14.06 -36.07
N LEU A 366 18.90 13.77 -35.18
CA LEU A 366 19.14 13.76 -33.74
C LEU A 366 20.12 12.65 -33.31
N ILE A 367 19.96 11.44 -33.81
CA ILE A 367 20.86 10.30 -33.51
C ILE A 367 22.30 10.66 -33.87
N LYS A 368 22.51 11.21 -35.05
CA LYS A 368 23.85 11.62 -35.52
C LYS A 368 24.40 12.81 -34.72
N LYS A 369 23.56 13.80 -34.42
CA LYS A 369 23.97 15.04 -33.72
C LYS A 369 24.42 14.78 -32.29
N TYR A 370 23.69 13.91 -31.57
CA TYR A 370 23.88 13.68 -30.13
C TYR A 370 24.46 12.31 -29.81
N ASN A 371 24.81 11.50 -30.82
CA ASN A 371 25.29 10.14 -30.65
C ASN A 371 24.36 9.26 -29.81
N ILE A 372 23.03 9.36 -30.07
CA ILE A 372 22.00 8.62 -29.33
C ILE A 372 22.22 7.11 -29.60
N SER A 373 22.26 6.34 -28.49
CA SER A 373 22.42 4.87 -28.55
C SER A 373 21.23 4.11 -28.00
N LEU A 374 20.28 4.81 -27.36
CA LEU A 374 19.15 4.18 -26.68
C LEU A 374 17.88 5.04 -26.81
N ILE A 375 16.76 4.39 -27.14
CA ILE A 375 15.45 5.02 -27.16
C ILE A 375 14.63 4.48 -25.99
N SER A 376 14.08 5.40 -25.15
CA SER A 376 13.14 5.12 -24.07
C SER A 376 11.74 5.46 -24.57
N LEU A 377 10.95 4.45 -24.91
CA LEU A 377 9.59 4.60 -25.42
C LEU A 377 8.56 4.44 -24.28
N GLY A 378 7.70 5.42 -24.07
CA GLY A 378 6.57 5.31 -23.15
C GLY A 378 5.58 4.21 -23.59
N ASN A 379 4.95 3.53 -22.61
CA ASN A 379 4.01 2.43 -22.90
C ASN A 379 2.53 2.89 -23.03
N GLY A 380 2.30 4.18 -23.22
CA GLY A 380 0.94 4.74 -23.32
C GLY A 380 0.33 4.63 -24.72
N THR A 381 -0.62 5.55 -24.95
CA THR A 381 -1.35 5.62 -26.22
C THR A 381 -0.42 5.81 -27.40
N ALA A 382 -0.61 5.06 -28.50
CA ALA A 382 0.24 5.04 -29.70
C ALA A 382 1.67 4.46 -29.51
N SER A 383 1.92 3.73 -28.42
CA SER A 383 3.21 3.09 -28.16
C SER A 383 3.55 2.05 -29.23
N ARG A 384 2.59 1.24 -29.65
CA ARG A 384 2.75 0.19 -30.67
C ARG A 384 3.12 0.76 -32.04
N GLU A 385 2.39 1.78 -32.48
CA GLU A 385 2.64 2.47 -33.75
C GLU A 385 4.00 3.16 -33.72
N SER A 386 4.39 3.73 -32.59
CA SER A 386 5.71 4.32 -32.39
C SER A 386 6.83 3.27 -32.40
N GLU A 387 6.62 2.12 -31.76
CA GLU A 387 7.55 0.99 -31.73
C GLU A 387 7.84 0.47 -33.16
N ALA A 388 6.82 0.31 -34.00
CA ALA A 388 7.00 -0.09 -35.39
C ALA A 388 7.94 0.86 -36.16
N VAL A 389 7.77 2.17 -35.97
CA VAL A 389 8.64 3.19 -36.58
C VAL A 389 10.08 3.11 -36.05
N ILE A 390 10.26 2.86 -34.73
CA ILE A 390 11.58 2.69 -34.13
C ILE A 390 12.31 1.47 -34.72
N VAL A 391 11.63 0.35 -34.86
CA VAL A 391 12.22 -0.88 -35.42
C VAL A 391 12.62 -0.70 -36.88
N GLU A 392 11.81 -0.02 -37.68
CA GLU A 392 12.18 0.35 -39.05
C GLU A 392 13.42 1.27 -39.06
N LEU A 393 13.45 2.28 -38.18
CA LEU A 393 14.55 3.23 -38.05
C LEU A 393 15.87 2.52 -37.70
N ILE A 394 15.84 1.55 -36.79
CA ILE A 394 17.01 0.78 -36.34
C ILE A 394 17.64 0.04 -37.55
N LYS A 395 16.83 -0.45 -38.47
CA LYS A 395 17.33 -1.13 -39.69
C LYS A 395 17.98 -0.17 -40.71
N GLU A 396 17.69 1.13 -40.60
CA GLU A 396 18.11 2.16 -41.54
C GLU A 396 19.32 2.99 -41.05
N VAL A 397 19.73 2.84 -39.79
CA VAL A 397 20.87 3.57 -39.20
C VAL A 397 22.08 2.68 -39.07
N ASP A 398 23.28 3.22 -39.35
CA ASP A 398 24.55 2.49 -39.26
C ASP A 398 25.08 2.40 -37.80
N THR A 399 24.51 3.13 -36.89
CA THR A 399 24.90 3.16 -35.48
C THR A 399 24.18 2.08 -34.69
N LYS A 400 24.83 1.49 -33.67
CA LYS A 400 24.18 0.56 -32.77
C LYS A 400 23.11 1.34 -31.95
N LEU A 401 21.86 1.18 -32.32
CA LEU A 401 20.70 1.77 -31.67
C LEU A 401 19.87 0.65 -31.07
N GLU A 402 19.49 0.83 -29.78
CA GLU A 402 18.63 -0.07 -29.04
C GLU A 402 17.44 0.69 -28.53
N TYR A 403 16.35 0.01 -28.18
CA TYR A 403 15.21 0.63 -27.50
C TYR A 403 14.69 -0.22 -26.37
N ILE A 404 13.91 0.42 -25.49
CA ILE A 404 13.18 -0.23 -24.42
C ILE A 404 11.84 0.48 -24.21
N ILE A 405 10.81 -0.28 -23.89
CA ILE A 405 9.50 0.27 -23.48
C ILE A 405 9.53 0.51 -21.97
N VAL A 406 9.26 1.75 -21.58
CA VAL A 406 9.28 2.21 -20.19
C VAL A 406 7.85 2.47 -19.71
N ASN A 407 7.57 2.08 -18.47
CA ASN A 407 6.31 2.43 -17.83
C ASN A 407 6.22 3.95 -17.63
N GLU A 408 5.26 4.61 -18.30
CA GLU A 408 5.04 6.06 -18.22
C GLU A 408 4.06 6.46 -17.10
N ALA A 409 3.60 5.52 -16.25
CA ALA A 409 2.67 5.81 -15.17
C ALA A 409 3.12 7.02 -14.34
N GLY A 410 2.20 7.96 -14.10
CA GLY A 410 2.46 9.20 -13.40
C GLY A 410 3.26 10.26 -14.15
N ALA A 411 3.77 10.00 -15.38
CA ALA A 411 4.51 11.01 -16.14
C ALA A 411 3.66 12.25 -16.48
N SER A 412 2.38 12.04 -16.78
CA SER A 412 1.40 13.13 -16.99
C SER A 412 1.15 13.94 -15.72
N VAL A 413 1.14 13.31 -14.56
CA VAL A 413 0.99 14.00 -13.26
C VAL A 413 2.22 14.84 -12.96
N TYR A 414 3.41 14.27 -13.13
CA TYR A 414 4.67 15.01 -12.99
C TYR A 414 4.73 16.20 -13.93
N SER A 415 4.53 15.98 -15.24
CA SER A 415 4.69 17.03 -16.26
C SER A 415 3.76 18.25 -16.08
N ALA A 416 2.59 18.04 -15.47
CA ALA A 416 1.65 19.09 -15.10
C ALA A 416 1.92 19.73 -13.72
N SER A 417 2.86 19.18 -12.94
CA SER A 417 3.15 19.64 -11.57
C SER A 417 3.89 20.97 -11.54
N LYS A 418 3.80 21.63 -10.36
CA LYS A 418 4.59 22.82 -10.07
C LYS A 418 6.09 22.52 -10.12
N LEU A 419 6.51 21.37 -9.62
CA LEU A 419 7.90 20.91 -9.63
C LEU A 419 8.45 20.85 -11.06
N ALA A 420 7.73 20.20 -11.98
CA ALA A 420 8.14 20.12 -13.38
C ALA A 420 8.18 21.48 -14.07
N THR A 421 7.29 22.40 -13.67
CA THR A 421 7.30 23.79 -14.16
C THR A 421 8.51 24.58 -13.66
N GLU A 422 8.91 24.38 -12.40
CA GLU A 422 10.12 24.97 -11.84
C GLU A 422 11.39 24.39 -12.46
N GLU A 423 11.41 23.07 -12.73
CA GLU A 423 12.54 22.36 -13.35
C GLU A 423 12.71 22.73 -14.84
N PHE A 424 11.60 22.85 -15.56
CA PHE A 424 11.56 23.17 -16.99
C PHE A 424 10.56 24.30 -17.31
N PRO A 425 10.89 25.55 -16.97
CA PRO A 425 9.95 26.68 -17.14
C PRO A 425 9.57 26.97 -18.60
N ASN A 426 10.46 26.62 -19.54
CA ASN A 426 10.27 26.88 -20.96
C ASN A 426 9.72 25.69 -21.77
N PHE A 427 9.46 24.55 -21.12
CA PHE A 427 8.94 23.36 -21.78
C PHE A 427 7.43 23.26 -21.60
N ASP A 428 6.75 22.75 -22.60
CA ASP A 428 5.36 22.33 -22.47
C ASP A 428 5.23 21.00 -21.69
N VAL A 429 4.00 20.61 -21.39
CA VAL A 429 3.70 19.38 -20.62
C VAL A 429 4.23 18.13 -21.32
N GLY A 430 4.14 18.06 -22.66
CA GLY A 430 4.62 16.91 -23.43
C GLY A 430 6.15 16.81 -23.46
N GLN A 431 6.85 17.92 -23.59
CA GLN A 431 8.32 17.95 -23.54
C GLN A 431 8.83 17.53 -22.15
N ARG A 432 8.16 17.95 -21.07
CA ARG A 432 8.47 17.51 -19.69
C ARG A 432 8.23 16.01 -19.52
N SER A 433 7.15 15.48 -20.11
CA SER A 433 6.83 14.05 -20.08
C SER A 433 7.92 13.24 -20.81
N ALA A 434 8.30 13.63 -22.01
CA ALA A 434 9.36 12.96 -22.78
C ALA A 434 10.71 12.97 -22.03
N ALA A 435 11.07 14.09 -21.40
CA ALA A 435 12.27 14.19 -20.57
C ALA A 435 12.21 13.23 -19.36
N SER A 436 11.06 13.13 -18.70
CA SER A 436 10.84 12.21 -17.59
C SER A 436 10.97 10.73 -18.05
N ILE A 437 10.38 10.38 -19.20
CA ILE A 437 10.47 9.03 -19.77
C ILE A 437 11.93 8.65 -20.05
N ALA A 438 12.76 9.56 -20.55
CA ALA A 438 14.19 9.32 -20.75
C ALA A 438 14.93 9.09 -19.42
N ARG A 439 14.72 9.97 -18.45
CA ARG A 439 15.40 9.95 -17.13
C ARG A 439 15.03 8.76 -16.28
N ARG A 440 13.82 8.17 -16.45
CA ARG A 440 13.45 6.92 -15.79
C ARG A 440 14.36 5.75 -16.14
N LEU A 441 15.04 5.81 -17.28
CA LEU A 441 16.00 4.81 -17.68
C LEU A 441 17.35 5.03 -16.99
N GLU A 442 17.77 6.28 -16.85
CA GLU A 442 19.04 6.62 -16.20
C GLU A 442 19.02 6.34 -14.70
N ASP A 443 18.00 6.78 -13.99
CA ASP A 443 17.75 6.45 -12.59
C ASP A 443 16.25 6.45 -12.31
N PRO A 444 15.59 5.27 -12.30
CA PRO A 444 14.17 5.14 -12.01
C PRO A 444 13.78 5.73 -10.65
N LEU A 445 14.58 5.50 -9.61
CA LEU A 445 14.31 5.98 -8.26
C LEU A 445 14.34 7.52 -8.21
N ALA A 446 15.42 8.13 -8.73
CA ALA A 446 15.58 9.58 -8.70
C ALA A 446 14.49 10.34 -9.47
N GLU A 447 13.94 9.73 -10.52
CA GLU A 447 12.85 10.33 -11.31
C GLU A 447 11.48 10.06 -10.71
N LEU A 448 11.18 8.83 -10.29
CA LEU A 448 9.86 8.44 -9.77
C LEU A 448 9.52 9.09 -8.42
N VAL A 449 10.50 9.43 -7.59
CA VAL A 449 10.27 10.17 -6.33
C VAL A 449 9.68 11.57 -6.53
N LYS A 450 9.76 12.13 -7.75
CA LYS A 450 9.14 13.40 -8.12
C LYS A 450 7.62 13.31 -8.27
N ILE A 451 7.08 12.09 -8.32
CA ILE A 451 5.66 11.79 -8.51
C ILE A 451 5.07 11.39 -7.17
N GLU A 452 3.88 11.89 -6.86
CA GLU A 452 3.15 11.41 -5.68
C GLU A 452 2.92 9.89 -5.80
N PRO A 453 3.37 9.06 -4.83
CA PRO A 453 3.40 7.59 -4.98
C PRO A 453 2.06 6.97 -5.37
N LYS A 454 0.94 7.48 -4.83
CA LYS A 454 -0.41 7.01 -5.18
C LYS A 454 -0.82 7.32 -6.63
N SER A 455 -0.09 8.19 -7.33
CA SER A 455 -0.32 8.53 -8.74
C SER A 455 0.47 7.65 -9.69
N ILE A 456 1.34 6.78 -9.18
CA ILE A 456 2.02 5.74 -9.94
C ILE A 456 1.08 4.54 -10.02
N GLY A 457 0.67 4.13 -11.22
CA GLY A 457 -0.23 2.99 -11.42
C GLY A 457 0.49 1.67 -11.11
N VAL A 458 0.23 1.07 -9.98
CA VAL A 458 0.85 -0.17 -9.50
C VAL A 458 -0.15 -1.29 -9.21
N GLY A 459 -1.45 -1.06 -9.46
CA GLY A 459 -2.48 -2.09 -9.29
C GLY A 459 -3.88 -1.67 -9.68
N GLN A 460 -4.77 -2.67 -9.76
CA GLN A 460 -6.19 -2.46 -10.06
C GLN A 460 -6.92 -1.85 -8.86
N TYR A 461 -7.98 -1.10 -9.10
CA TYR A 461 -8.83 -0.46 -8.06
C TYR A 461 -8.09 0.52 -7.13
N GLN A 462 -6.88 0.95 -7.50
CA GLN A 462 -6.07 1.86 -6.68
C GLN A 462 -6.78 3.17 -6.35
N HIS A 463 -7.65 3.66 -7.25
CA HIS A 463 -8.41 4.90 -7.05
C HIS A 463 -9.64 4.74 -6.15
N ASP A 464 -10.10 3.51 -5.94
CA ASP A 464 -11.31 3.18 -5.17
C ASP A 464 -11.03 2.98 -3.68
N MET A 465 -9.76 2.89 -3.31
CA MET A 465 -9.31 2.61 -1.94
C MET A 465 -9.26 3.84 -1.06
N ASN A 466 -9.09 3.61 0.24
CA ASN A 466 -8.79 4.68 1.19
C ASN A 466 -7.49 5.41 0.79
N GLN A 467 -7.63 6.59 0.18
CA GLN A 467 -6.53 7.37 -0.40
C GLN A 467 -5.50 7.83 0.64
N LYS A 468 -5.90 8.03 1.89
CA LYS A 468 -4.99 8.39 2.98
C LYS A 468 -4.08 7.20 3.31
N LYS A 469 -4.67 6.03 3.55
CA LYS A 469 -3.96 4.80 3.86
C LYS A 469 -3.02 4.39 2.72
N LEU A 470 -3.51 4.46 1.49
CA LEU A 470 -2.70 4.20 0.29
C LEU A 470 -1.50 5.16 0.20
N SER A 471 -1.71 6.46 0.40
CA SER A 471 -0.64 7.46 0.33
C SER A 471 0.43 7.23 1.41
N GLU A 472 0.02 6.92 2.63
CA GLU A 472 0.93 6.62 3.74
C GLU A 472 1.74 5.35 3.46
N ALA A 473 1.09 4.27 3.02
CA ALA A 473 1.75 2.99 2.73
C ALA A 473 2.75 3.10 1.56
N LEU A 474 2.33 3.70 0.44
CA LEU A 474 3.22 3.86 -0.72
C LEU A 474 4.34 4.88 -0.45
N GLY A 475 4.07 5.93 0.33
CA GLY A 475 5.09 6.87 0.79
C GLY A 475 6.18 6.19 1.62
N ALA A 476 5.78 5.28 2.52
CA ALA A 476 6.71 4.47 3.30
C ALA A 476 7.59 3.56 2.42
N VAL A 477 7.02 2.98 1.36
CA VAL A 477 7.79 2.18 0.38
C VAL A 477 8.86 3.02 -0.31
N VAL A 478 8.53 4.24 -0.73
CA VAL A 478 9.52 5.15 -1.36
C VAL A 478 10.62 5.49 -0.36
N GLU A 479 10.26 5.83 0.87
CA GLU A 479 11.21 6.11 1.95
C GLU A 479 12.18 4.93 2.16
N ASP A 480 11.67 3.71 2.24
CA ASP A 480 12.50 2.51 2.43
C ASP A 480 13.45 2.29 1.24
N CYS A 481 12.97 2.44 0.01
CA CYS A 481 13.81 2.31 -1.19
C CYS A 481 14.93 3.35 -1.23
N VAL A 482 14.61 4.62 -0.97
CA VAL A 482 15.59 5.72 -0.99
C VAL A 482 16.65 5.51 0.09
N ASN A 483 16.27 5.18 1.32
CA ASN A 483 17.21 4.95 2.41
C ASN A 483 18.03 3.65 2.21
N LYS A 484 17.47 2.63 1.56
CA LYS A 484 18.19 1.40 1.23
C LYS A 484 19.28 1.63 0.17
N VAL A 485 18.98 2.41 -0.87
CA VAL A 485 19.94 2.78 -1.91
C VAL A 485 20.98 3.77 -1.37
N GLY A 486 20.54 4.73 -0.54
CA GLY A 486 21.35 5.87 -0.13
C GLY A 486 21.46 6.93 -1.24
N VAL A 487 21.86 8.13 -0.89
CA VAL A 487 21.79 9.28 -1.80
C VAL A 487 23.08 10.09 -1.77
N ASP A 488 23.57 10.50 -2.93
CA ASP A 488 24.68 11.46 -3.01
C ASP A 488 24.18 12.87 -2.64
N LEU A 489 24.78 13.47 -1.61
CA LEU A 489 24.37 14.75 -1.06
C LEU A 489 24.56 15.92 -2.05
N ASN A 490 25.56 15.80 -2.92
CA ASN A 490 25.95 16.86 -3.83
C ASN A 490 25.15 16.86 -5.14
N THR A 491 24.54 15.73 -5.52
CA THR A 491 23.79 15.61 -6.78
C THR A 491 22.28 15.48 -6.59
N ALA A 492 21.84 15.02 -5.40
CA ALA A 492 20.44 14.74 -5.12
C ALA A 492 19.51 15.95 -5.30
N SER A 493 18.34 15.68 -5.87
CA SER A 493 17.24 16.67 -5.94
C SER A 493 16.53 16.81 -4.58
N ALA A 494 15.87 17.95 -4.37
CA ALA A 494 15.09 18.17 -3.14
C ALA A 494 14.00 17.11 -2.93
N PRO A 495 13.22 16.65 -3.95
CA PRO A 495 12.28 15.55 -3.80
C PRO A 495 12.92 14.24 -3.34
N LEU A 496 14.13 13.90 -3.83
CA LEU A 496 14.84 12.71 -3.42
C LEU A 496 15.32 12.83 -1.95
N LEU A 497 15.85 13.97 -1.57
CA LEU A 497 16.28 14.26 -0.21
C LEU A 497 15.14 14.22 0.81
N GLU A 498 13.91 14.58 0.40
CA GLU A 498 12.72 14.59 1.28
C GLU A 498 12.39 13.18 1.81
N TYR A 499 12.76 12.13 1.10
CA TYR A 499 12.58 10.73 1.54
C TYR A 499 13.73 10.17 2.37
N ILE A 500 14.79 10.94 2.60
CA ILE A 500 15.83 10.52 3.52
C ILE A 500 15.35 10.66 4.97
N SER A 501 15.62 9.63 5.77
CA SER A 501 15.32 9.57 7.20
C SER A 501 15.67 10.89 7.90
N GLY A 502 14.72 11.48 8.61
CA GLY A 502 14.92 12.71 9.37
C GLY A 502 14.97 14.02 8.56
N ILE A 503 14.82 13.99 7.24
CA ILE A 503 14.82 15.20 6.37
C ILE A 503 13.38 15.59 6.01
N SER A 504 12.96 16.75 6.49
CA SER A 504 11.69 17.33 6.06
C SER A 504 11.81 18.04 4.72
N LYS A 505 10.68 18.28 4.05
CA LYS A 505 10.58 19.05 2.80
C LYS A 505 11.30 20.42 2.85
N ALA A 506 11.21 21.11 3.99
CA ALA A 506 11.89 22.39 4.18
C ALA A 506 13.41 22.22 4.28
N VAL A 507 13.87 21.20 4.99
CA VAL A 507 15.29 20.85 5.13
C VAL A 507 15.86 20.40 3.79
N ALA A 508 15.18 19.57 3.02
CA ALA A 508 15.59 19.15 1.69
C ALA A 508 15.87 20.34 0.75
N LYS A 509 14.97 21.32 0.73
CA LYS A 509 15.15 22.56 -0.02
C LYS A 509 16.35 23.38 0.49
N ASN A 510 16.51 23.49 1.81
CA ASN A 510 17.62 24.23 2.40
C ASN A 510 18.98 23.57 2.11
N ILE A 511 19.05 22.25 1.99
CA ILE A 511 20.27 21.54 1.58
C ILE A 511 20.64 21.95 0.15
N VAL A 512 19.68 21.97 -0.77
CA VAL A 512 19.95 22.39 -2.16
C VAL A 512 20.39 23.85 -2.22
N VAL A 513 19.70 24.77 -1.55
CA VAL A 513 20.09 26.18 -1.48
C VAL A 513 21.49 26.35 -0.89
N TYR A 514 21.79 25.68 0.22
CA TYR A 514 23.12 25.74 0.83
C TYR A 514 24.22 25.32 -0.14
N ARG A 515 23.99 24.23 -0.90
CA ARG A 515 24.91 23.72 -1.91
C ARG A 515 25.12 24.69 -3.07
N GLU A 516 24.06 25.36 -3.50
CA GLU A 516 24.13 26.40 -4.57
C GLU A 516 24.88 27.64 -4.11
N GLU A 517 24.73 28.06 -2.86
CA GLU A 517 25.37 29.27 -2.32
C GLU A 517 26.81 29.03 -1.87
N ASN A 518 27.14 27.85 -1.31
CA ASN A 518 28.41 27.57 -0.65
C ASN A 518 29.30 26.54 -1.40
N GLY A 519 28.79 25.99 -2.52
CA GLY A 519 29.45 24.90 -3.24
C GLY A 519 29.14 23.54 -2.64
N SER A 520 29.80 22.51 -3.20
CA SER A 520 29.62 21.11 -2.78
C SER A 520 30.01 20.88 -1.33
N PHE A 521 29.23 20.07 -0.63
CA PHE A 521 29.59 19.58 0.70
C PHE A 521 30.87 18.74 0.64
N LYS A 522 31.77 18.98 1.57
CA LYS A 522 33.03 18.26 1.70
C LYS A 522 32.99 17.19 2.78
N THR A 523 32.12 17.35 3.76
CA THR A 523 31.90 16.38 4.84
C THR A 523 30.43 16.38 5.27
N ARG A 524 29.95 15.24 5.78
CA ARG A 524 28.59 15.13 6.37
C ARG A 524 28.37 16.12 7.53
N LYS A 525 29.41 16.47 8.30
CA LYS A 525 29.31 17.45 9.39
C LYS A 525 28.87 18.83 8.92
N GLU A 526 29.10 19.17 7.66
CA GLU A 526 28.64 20.46 7.11
C GLU A 526 27.12 20.57 7.01
N LEU A 527 26.39 19.46 7.04
CA LEU A 527 24.94 19.45 7.16
C LEU A 527 24.43 20.23 8.37
N LEU A 528 25.18 20.24 9.47
CA LEU A 528 24.82 21.01 10.68
C LEU A 528 24.82 22.53 10.44
N LYS A 529 25.36 23.00 9.34
CA LYS A 529 25.31 24.42 8.93
C LYS A 529 24.04 24.74 8.13
N VAL A 530 23.31 23.73 7.69
CA VAL A 530 22.06 23.88 6.91
C VAL A 530 20.94 24.37 7.81
N SER A 531 20.24 25.42 7.39
CA SER A 531 19.11 25.98 8.15
C SER A 531 18.04 24.91 8.43
N LYS A 532 17.55 24.88 9.67
CA LYS A 532 16.54 23.93 10.19
C LYS A 532 16.98 22.47 10.28
N LEU A 533 18.24 22.12 10.02
CA LEU A 533 18.79 20.80 10.23
C LEU A 533 19.50 20.79 11.58
N GLY A 534 18.81 20.30 12.62
CA GLY A 534 19.36 20.19 13.96
C GLY A 534 20.10 18.86 14.21
N PRO A 535 20.72 18.70 15.39
CA PRO A 535 21.50 17.49 15.73
C PRO A 535 20.70 16.19 15.59
N LYS A 536 19.41 16.17 15.98
CA LYS A 536 18.56 14.98 15.85
C LYS A 536 18.31 14.60 14.40
N ALA A 537 18.03 15.58 13.54
CA ALA A 537 17.88 15.35 12.11
C ALA A 537 19.18 14.86 11.47
N PHE A 538 20.33 15.44 11.88
CA PHE A 538 21.65 14.98 11.45
C PHE A 538 21.89 13.51 11.84
N GLU A 539 21.62 13.13 13.08
CA GLU A 539 21.72 11.74 13.54
C GLU A 539 20.89 10.81 12.66
N GLN A 540 19.66 11.20 12.31
CA GLN A 540 18.77 10.35 11.52
C GLN A 540 19.19 10.23 10.05
N CYS A 541 19.76 11.28 9.44
CA CYS A 541 20.01 11.31 8.01
C CYS A 541 21.45 10.98 7.59
N ALA A 542 22.44 11.25 8.45
CA ALA A 542 23.84 11.27 8.05
C ALA A 542 24.35 9.97 7.42
N GLY A 543 23.91 8.82 7.93
CA GLY A 543 24.35 7.52 7.38
C GLY A 543 23.76 7.18 6.02
N PHE A 544 22.67 7.83 5.59
CA PHE A 544 22.01 7.61 4.31
C PHE A 544 22.46 8.58 3.20
N LEU A 545 23.20 9.63 3.58
CA LEU A 545 23.76 10.63 2.67
C LEU A 545 25.24 10.35 2.44
N ARG A 546 25.65 10.30 1.19
CA ARG A 546 27.02 10.01 0.78
C ARG A 546 27.69 11.25 0.21
N ILE A 547 28.98 11.38 0.43
CA ILE A 547 29.82 12.40 -0.16
C ILE A 547 31.09 11.71 -0.69
N ASN A 548 31.38 11.89 -1.97
CA ASN A 548 32.59 11.40 -2.59
C ASN A 548 33.67 12.48 -2.56
N ASP A 549 34.36 12.64 -1.41
CA ASP A 549 35.43 13.62 -1.22
C ASP A 549 36.53 13.00 -0.35
N GLU A 550 37.78 13.36 -0.61
CA GLU A 550 38.95 12.81 0.08
C GLU A 550 39.11 13.29 1.53
N LYS A 551 38.36 14.32 1.95
CA LYS A 551 38.49 14.95 3.27
C LYS A 551 38.07 14.05 4.43
N GLU A 552 37.03 13.25 4.25
CA GLU A 552 36.60 12.20 5.18
C GLU A 552 36.13 10.98 4.35
N PRO A 553 37.04 10.03 4.11
CA PRO A 553 36.72 8.88 3.25
C PRO A 553 35.55 8.04 3.73
N LEU A 554 35.24 7.99 5.01
CA LEU A 554 34.08 7.28 5.55
C LEU A 554 32.74 7.90 5.11
N ASP A 555 32.73 9.17 4.68
CA ASP A 555 31.53 9.85 4.18
C ASP A 555 31.05 9.27 2.82
N MET A 556 31.90 8.53 2.09
CA MET A 556 31.47 7.79 0.88
C MET A 556 30.76 6.47 1.19
N THR A 557 30.84 6.00 2.43
CA THR A 557 30.27 4.73 2.89
C THR A 557 28.90 4.93 3.53
N SER A 558 28.17 3.86 3.85
CA SER A 558 26.97 3.90 4.68
C SER A 558 27.27 3.76 6.18
N VAL A 559 28.54 3.81 6.59
CA VAL A 559 28.92 3.81 8.02
C VAL A 559 28.38 5.08 8.67
N HIS A 560 27.71 4.93 9.80
CA HIS A 560 27.17 6.08 10.53
C HIS A 560 28.28 6.87 11.23
N PRO A 561 28.21 8.22 11.27
CA PRO A 561 29.26 9.04 11.91
C PRO A 561 29.56 8.68 13.37
N GLU A 562 28.58 8.16 14.12
CA GLU A 562 28.81 7.69 15.50
C GLU A 562 29.79 6.52 15.59
N SER A 563 29.94 5.74 14.52
CA SER A 563 30.82 4.58 14.45
C SER A 563 32.22 4.90 13.85
N TYR A 564 32.48 6.16 13.43
CA TYR A 564 33.77 6.49 12.79
C TYR A 564 34.98 6.22 13.65
N ALA A 565 34.92 6.56 14.95
CA ALA A 565 36.02 6.30 15.87
C ALA A 565 36.34 4.80 15.97
N ALA A 566 35.33 3.96 16.09
CA ALA A 566 35.48 2.51 16.13
C ALA A 566 36.00 1.95 14.80
N THR A 567 35.48 2.47 13.67
CA THR A 567 35.91 2.06 12.33
C THR A 567 37.39 2.40 12.08
N LYS A 568 37.85 3.59 12.47
CA LYS A 568 39.25 4.00 12.34
C LYS A 568 40.18 3.12 13.18
N LYS A 569 39.79 2.83 14.42
CA LYS A 569 40.54 1.86 15.26
C LYS A 569 40.60 0.45 14.64
N LEU A 570 39.50 -0.01 14.05
CA LEU A 570 39.47 -1.28 13.31
C LEU A 570 40.46 -1.28 12.15
N LEU A 571 40.46 -0.24 11.32
CA LEU A 571 41.38 -0.09 10.19
C LEU A 571 42.83 -0.12 10.64
N GLU A 572 43.20 0.69 11.63
CA GLU A 572 44.53 0.72 12.21
C GLU A 572 44.97 -0.67 12.72
N SER A 573 44.08 -1.40 13.43
CA SER A 573 44.37 -2.75 13.97
C SER A 573 44.61 -3.79 12.83
N LEU A 574 44.03 -3.57 11.66
CA LEU A 574 44.19 -4.43 10.48
C LEU A 574 45.28 -3.95 9.52
N GLY A 575 46.00 -2.87 9.87
CA GLY A 575 47.09 -2.30 9.08
C GLY A 575 46.65 -1.45 7.89
N TYR A 576 45.46 -0.85 7.96
CA TYR A 576 44.93 0.08 6.99
C TYR A 576 44.89 1.51 7.54
N SER A 577 44.90 2.48 6.65
CA SER A 577 44.68 3.90 6.95
C SER A 577 43.36 4.39 6.30
N ASP A 578 42.87 5.56 6.71
CA ASP A 578 41.66 6.18 6.12
C ASP A 578 41.79 6.38 4.59
N SER A 579 43.01 6.67 4.10
CA SER A 579 43.31 6.88 2.68
C SER A 579 43.21 5.59 1.83
N ASP A 580 43.18 4.42 2.46
CA ASP A 580 42.99 3.16 1.73
C ASP A 580 41.54 2.91 1.38
N ILE A 581 40.58 3.66 1.97
CA ILE A 581 39.16 3.60 1.66
C ILE A 581 38.93 4.30 0.31
N THR A 582 38.62 3.54 -0.70
CA THR A 582 38.30 4.03 -2.05
C THR A 582 36.98 3.45 -2.51
N LEU A 583 36.43 3.93 -3.61
CA LEU A 583 35.20 3.37 -4.21
C LEU A 583 35.32 1.87 -4.58
N SER A 584 36.55 1.37 -4.80
CA SER A 584 36.80 -0.06 -5.03
C SER A 584 36.74 -0.91 -3.76
N GLY A 585 36.75 -0.27 -2.58
CA GLY A 585 36.68 -0.92 -1.28
C GLY A 585 37.93 -1.69 -0.87
N LEU A 586 37.92 -2.18 0.37
CA LEU A 586 38.98 -2.98 0.98
C LEU A 586 38.67 -4.47 0.80
N SER A 587 38.88 -5.00 -0.41
CA SER A 587 38.55 -6.39 -0.75
C SER A 587 39.22 -7.39 0.21
N GLY A 588 38.39 -8.26 0.81
CA GLY A 588 38.86 -9.33 1.70
C GLY A 588 39.21 -8.89 3.13
N ILE A 589 38.84 -7.67 3.55
CA ILE A 589 39.05 -7.22 4.94
C ILE A 589 38.35 -8.15 5.94
N SER A 590 37.20 -8.73 5.61
CA SER A 590 36.48 -9.70 6.44
C SER A 590 37.32 -10.96 6.75
N LYS A 591 38.21 -11.38 5.84
CA LYS A 591 39.09 -12.55 6.03
C LYS A 591 40.21 -12.30 6.99
N LYS A 592 40.57 -11.04 7.28
CA LYS A 592 41.56 -10.67 8.30
C LYS A 592 41.00 -10.70 9.73
N ILE A 593 39.69 -10.78 9.88
CA ILE A 593 39.01 -10.82 11.18
C ILE A 593 38.73 -12.28 11.51
N SER A 594 39.50 -12.79 12.48
CA SER A 594 39.36 -14.17 12.95
C SER A 594 38.23 -14.36 13.97
N ASP A 595 37.94 -13.35 14.79
CA ASP A 595 36.92 -13.38 15.84
C ASP A 595 36.20 -12.03 15.92
N PHE A 596 35.01 -11.97 15.30
CA PHE A 596 34.19 -10.75 15.30
C PHE A 596 33.73 -10.34 16.70
N LYS A 597 33.43 -11.31 17.56
CA LYS A 597 32.97 -11.03 18.92
C LYS A 597 34.07 -10.35 19.75
N LYS A 598 35.28 -10.88 19.71
CA LYS A 598 36.40 -10.31 20.43
C LYS A 598 36.71 -8.88 19.98
N ILE A 599 36.75 -8.63 18.67
CA ILE A 599 36.99 -7.30 18.11
C ILE A 599 35.83 -6.35 18.43
N SER A 600 34.58 -6.81 18.41
CA SER A 600 33.46 -5.96 18.78
C SER A 600 33.52 -5.51 20.23
N ASP A 601 33.93 -6.41 21.15
CA ASP A 601 34.12 -6.08 22.57
C ASP A 601 35.26 -5.08 22.75
N GLU A 602 36.39 -5.23 22.02
CA GLU A 602 37.53 -4.30 22.04
C GLU A 602 37.21 -2.90 21.50
N LEU A 603 36.30 -2.82 20.51
CA LEU A 603 35.87 -1.58 19.90
C LEU A 603 34.66 -0.94 20.61
N GLU A 604 34.10 -1.58 21.61
CA GLU A 604 32.90 -1.15 22.35
C GLU A 604 31.68 -0.93 21.41
N ILE A 605 31.56 -1.77 20.39
CA ILE A 605 30.41 -1.76 19.45
C ILE A 605 29.77 -3.15 19.40
N GLY A 606 28.51 -3.25 18.93
CA GLY A 606 27.87 -4.54 18.75
C GLY A 606 28.45 -5.36 17.60
N GLU A 607 28.39 -6.69 17.69
CA GLU A 607 28.92 -7.59 16.67
C GLU A 607 28.20 -7.40 15.31
N ILE A 608 26.88 -7.14 15.34
CA ILE A 608 26.07 -6.90 14.12
C ILE A 608 26.54 -5.61 13.45
N THR A 609 26.75 -4.56 14.23
CA THR A 609 27.28 -3.26 13.77
C THR A 609 28.67 -3.42 13.17
N LEU A 610 29.56 -4.19 13.80
CA LEU A 610 30.89 -4.48 13.26
C LEU A 610 30.82 -5.22 11.92
N ARG A 611 29.95 -6.22 11.79
CA ARG A 611 29.76 -6.95 10.53
C ARG A 611 29.22 -6.04 9.41
N ASP A 612 28.31 -5.13 9.74
CA ASP A 612 27.79 -4.15 8.78
C ASP A 612 28.90 -3.17 8.35
N ILE A 613 29.73 -2.67 9.26
CA ILE A 613 30.88 -1.82 8.97
C ILE A 613 31.87 -2.54 8.04
N VAL A 614 32.25 -3.77 8.34
CA VAL A 614 33.18 -4.55 7.53
C VAL A 614 32.65 -4.78 6.13
N LYS A 615 31.38 -5.12 6.01
CA LYS A 615 30.71 -5.31 4.71
C LYS A 615 30.68 -4.02 3.87
N GLU A 616 30.48 -2.88 4.53
CA GLU A 616 30.49 -1.58 3.89
C GLU A 616 31.89 -1.15 3.46
N LEU A 617 32.93 -1.47 4.24
CA LEU A 617 34.32 -1.22 3.88
C LEU A 617 34.79 -2.10 2.70
N GLU A 618 34.28 -3.32 2.55
CA GLU A 618 34.58 -4.17 1.40
C GLU A 618 34.02 -3.61 0.09
N LYS A 619 32.86 -2.97 0.14
CA LYS A 619 32.20 -2.36 -1.03
C LYS A 619 31.53 -1.05 -0.61
N PRO A 620 32.29 0.05 -0.49
CA PRO A 620 31.76 1.36 -0.10
C PRO A 620 30.70 1.86 -1.08
N GLY A 621 29.64 2.39 -0.56
CA GLY A 621 28.59 3.01 -1.37
C GLY A 621 27.89 2.06 -2.32
N ARG A 622 27.85 0.76 -2.04
CA ARG A 622 27.19 -0.24 -2.87
C ARG A 622 25.72 0.13 -3.11
N ASP A 623 25.36 0.18 -4.37
CA ASP A 623 23.96 0.25 -4.79
C ASP A 623 23.40 -1.18 -4.86
N PRO A 624 22.35 -1.51 -4.08
CA PRO A 624 21.75 -2.85 -4.13
C PRO A 624 21.14 -3.20 -5.49
N ARG A 625 20.89 -2.20 -6.35
CA ARG A 625 20.36 -2.38 -7.70
C ARG A 625 21.40 -2.94 -8.67
N ASP A 626 22.69 -2.79 -8.40
CA ASP A 626 23.78 -3.29 -9.28
C ASP A 626 23.80 -4.82 -9.42
N GLU A 627 23.23 -5.53 -8.41
CA GLU A 627 23.16 -6.99 -8.41
C GLU A 627 21.88 -7.53 -9.08
N MET A 628 20.96 -6.64 -9.46
CA MET A 628 19.73 -7.02 -10.16
C MET A 628 19.99 -7.25 -11.65
N GLN A 629 19.13 -8.02 -12.29
CA GLN A 629 19.21 -8.25 -13.74
C GLN A 629 18.92 -6.94 -14.48
N LYS A 630 19.82 -6.56 -15.38
CA LYS A 630 19.62 -5.38 -16.23
C LYS A 630 18.44 -5.59 -17.18
N PRO A 631 17.68 -4.53 -17.50
CA PRO A 631 16.55 -4.63 -18.40
C PRO A 631 16.97 -5.10 -19.80
N ILE A 632 16.09 -5.82 -20.48
CA ILE A 632 16.33 -6.32 -21.85
C ILE A 632 16.17 -5.16 -22.81
N LEU A 633 17.27 -4.84 -23.51
CA LEU A 633 17.26 -3.88 -24.61
C LEU A 633 16.95 -4.62 -25.93
N ARG A 634 16.15 -4.00 -26.78
CA ARG A 634 15.60 -4.59 -28.01
C ARG A 634 16.15 -3.92 -29.27
N THR A 635 16.18 -4.69 -30.34
CA THR A 635 16.50 -4.21 -31.68
C THR A 635 15.43 -4.58 -32.71
N ASP A 636 14.48 -5.45 -32.33
CA ASP A 636 13.41 -5.97 -33.19
C ASP A 636 12.13 -6.20 -32.40
N VAL A 637 11.03 -6.43 -33.10
CA VAL A 637 9.72 -6.83 -32.55
C VAL A 637 9.31 -8.14 -33.18
N MET A 638 8.71 -9.02 -32.38
CA MET A 638 7.99 -10.20 -32.87
C MET A 638 6.49 -9.86 -32.96
N GLU A 639 5.85 -10.33 -34.03
CA GLU A 639 4.38 -10.25 -34.15
C GLU A 639 3.71 -11.44 -33.45
N MET A 640 2.43 -11.28 -33.05
CA MET A 640 1.70 -12.38 -32.42
C MET A 640 1.56 -13.61 -33.35
N GLU A 641 1.53 -13.38 -34.65
CA GLU A 641 1.48 -14.41 -35.70
C GLU A 641 2.76 -15.25 -35.77
N ASP A 642 3.88 -14.70 -35.28
CA ASP A 642 5.17 -15.39 -35.25
C ASP A 642 5.28 -16.37 -34.07
N LEU A 643 4.41 -16.20 -33.07
CA LEU A 643 4.40 -17.05 -31.89
C LEU A 643 3.84 -18.44 -32.21
N LYS A 644 4.54 -19.47 -31.80
CA LYS A 644 4.13 -20.86 -31.92
C LYS A 644 4.02 -21.49 -30.54
N GLU A 645 3.02 -22.34 -30.36
CA GLU A 645 2.92 -23.16 -29.15
C GLU A 645 4.21 -23.96 -28.91
N GLY A 646 4.65 -24.01 -27.66
CA GLY A 646 5.91 -24.61 -27.25
C GLY A 646 7.15 -23.73 -27.39
N MET A 647 7.05 -22.53 -27.97
CA MET A 647 8.16 -21.58 -28.09
C MET A 647 8.61 -21.09 -26.72
N ILE A 648 9.92 -21.12 -26.45
CA ILE A 648 10.50 -20.64 -25.19
C ILE A 648 11.10 -19.27 -25.44
N LEU A 649 10.70 -18.29 -24.65
CA LEU A 649 11.10 -16.90 -24.80
C LEU A 649 11.52 -16.32 -23.44
N LYS A 650 12.42 -15.35 -23.45
CA LYS A 650 12.68 -14.51 -22.28
C LYS A 650 11.74 -13.32 -22.30
N GLY A 651 11.12 -13.05 -21.18
CA GLY A 651 10.23 -11.90 -21.03
C GLY A 651 10.46 -11.17 -19.71
N THR A 652 9.94 -9.96 -19.64
CA THR A 652 9.96 -9.13 -18.43
C THR A 652 8.59 -9.12 -17.80
N VAL A 653 8.49 -9.41 -16.52
CA VAL A 653 7.23 -9.32 -15.76
C VAL A 653 6.82 -7.84 -15.67
N ARG A 654 5.67 -7.51 -16.26
CA ARG A 654 5.12 -6.13 -16.31
C ARG A 654 4.19 -5.83 -15.16
N ASN A 655 3.41 -6.82 -14.77
CA ASN A 655 2.43 -6.68 -13.71
C ASN A 655 2.17 -8.03 -13.04
N VAL A 656 1.93 -8.00 -11.73
CA VAL A 656 1.57 -9.17 -10.92
C VAL A 656 0.24 -8.90 -10.26
N ILE A 657 -0.71 -9.78 -10.49
CA ILE A 657 -2.08 -9.72 -9.98
C ILE A 657 -2.44 -11.04 -9.30
N ASP A 658 -3.52 -11.09 -8.54
CA ASP A 658 -3.88 -12.24 -7.70
C ASP A 658 -3.97 -13.60 -8.43
N PHE A 659 -4.34 -13.58 -9.69
CA PHE A 659 -4.51 -14.81 -10.48
C PHE A 659 -3.35 -15.12 -11.44
N GLY A 660 -2.30 -14.31 -11.48
CA GLY A 660 -1.15 -14.55 -12.35
C GLY A 660 -0.23 -13.36 -12.54
N ALA A 661 0.67 -13.48 -13.52
CA ALA A 661 1.60 -12.44 -13.90
C ALA A 661 1.50 -12.15 -15.40
N PHE A 662 1.53 -10.87 -15.77
CA PHE A 662 1.65 -10.41 -17.14
C PHE A 662 3.12 -10.26 -17.50
N VAL A 663 3.52 -10.92 -18.58
CA VAL A 663 4.91 -10.96 -19.03
C VAL A 663 5.01 -10.41 -20.45
N ASP A 664 5.85 -9.41 -20.62
CA ASP A 664 6.22 -8.86 -21.91
C ASP A 664 7.30 -9.73 -22.56
N ILE A 665 6.94 -10.46 -23.59
CA ILE A 665 7.81 -11.38 -24.34
C ILE A 665 8.34 -10.80 -25.64
N GLY A 666 8.17 -9.50 -25.86
CA GLY A 666 8.66 -8.82 -27.07
C GLY A 666 7.65 -8.79 -28.21
N VAL A 667 6.40 -9.13 -27.97
CA VAL A 667 5.27 -8.90 -28.89
C VAL A 667 4.39 -7.77 -28.35
N HIS A 668 3.52 -7.22 -29.19
CA HIS A 668 2.64 -6.09 -28.84
C HIS A 668 1.60 -6.36 -27.76
N GLN A 669 1.53 -7.57 -27.22
CA GLN A 669 0.58 -7.99 -26.21
C GLN A 669 1.29 -8.75 -25.10
N ASP A 670 1.11 -8.31 -23.85
CA ASP A 670 1.62 -9.07 -22.71
C ASP A 670 0.94 -10.43 -22.63
N GLY A 671 1.73 -11.48 -22.42
CA GLY A 671 1.23 -12.81 -22.17
C GLY A 671 0.89 -13.01 -20.69
N LEU A 672 -0.15 -13.77 -20.40
CA LEU A 672 -0.55 -14.12 -19.04
C LEU A 672 0.05 -15.47 -18.63
N VAL A 673 0.82 -15.49 -17.57
CA VAL A 673 1.18 -16.70 -16.83
C VAL A 673 0.20 -16.83 -15.66
N HIS A 674 -0.74 -17.78 -15.75
CA HIS A 674 -1.69 -18.04 -14.67
C HIS A 674 -0.97 -18.55 -13.42
N ILE A 675 -1.48 -18.29 -12.21
CA ILE A 675 -0.87 -18.70 -10.93
C ILE A 675 -0.49 -20.20 -10.89
N SER A 676 -1.30 -21.07 -11.47
CA SER A 676 -1.02 -22.51 -11.57
C SER A 676 0.13 -22.87 -12.52
N ARG A 677 0.64 -21.90 -13.31
CA ARG A 677 1.71 -22.07 -14.30
C ARG A 677 2.97 -21.30 -13.93
N LEU A 678 2.98 -20.58 -12.79
CA LEU A 678 4.13 -19.84 -12.29
C LEU A 678 5.15 -20.74 -11.59
N SER A 679 4.69 -21.80 -10.90
CA SER A 679 5.57 -22.69 -10.12
C SER A 679 5.04 -24.13 -10.10
N LYS A 680 5.97 -25.11 -10.01
CA LYS A 680 5.64 -26.51 -9.75
C LYS A 680 5.13 -26.74 -8.31
N LYS A 681 5.50 -25.84 -7.38
CA LYS A 681 5.01 -25.87 -5.99
C LYS A 681 3.74 -25.07 -5.89
N PHE A 682 2.82 -25.48 -5.01
CA PHE A 682 1.64 -24.68 -4.70
C PHE A 682 2.06 -23.36 -4.08
N ILE A 683 1.58 -22.27 -4.66
CA ILE A 683 1.76 -20.89 -4.17
C ILE A 683 0.39 -20.28 -3.90
N LYS A 684 0.29 -19.47 -2.86
CA LYS A 684 -0.97 -18.79 -2.50
C LYS A 684 -1.16 -17.50 -3.31
N HIS A 685 -0.06 -16.85 -3.64
CA HIS A 685 -0.06 -15.61 -4.39
C HIS A 685 1.07 -15.59 -5.42
N PRO A 686 0.87 -15.05 -6.63
CA PRO A 686 1.89 -14.97 -7.68
C PRO A 686 3.20 -14.30 -7.27
N LEU A 687 3.16 -13.32 -6.35
CA LEU A 687 4.37 -12.67 -5.79
C LEU A 687 5.29 -13.59 -4.98
N GLU A 688 4.87 -14.81 -4.68
CA GLU A 688 5.76 -15.83 -4.10
C GLU A 688 6.70 -16.43 -5.14
N ALA A 689 6.37 -16.30 -6.43
CA ALA A 689 7.13 -16.87 -7.53
C ALA A 689 7.83 -15.82 -8.38
N VAL A 690 7.19 -14.67 -8.64
CA VAL A 690 7.70 -13.62 -9.53
C VAL A 690 7.38 -12.24 -9.00
N SER A 691 8.18 -11.26 -9.41
CA SER A 691 8.00 -9.84 -9.09
C SER A 691 8.03 -8.99 -10.36
N VAL A 692 7.42 -7.79 -10.32
CA VAL A 692 7.46 -6.85 -11.44
C VAL A 692 8.92 -6.49 -11.78
N GLY A 693 9.29 -6.55 -13.05
CA GLY A 693 10.64 -6.30 -13.51
C GLY A 693 11.52 -7.56 -13.60
N ASP A 694 11.08 -8.70 -13.06
CA ASP A 694 11.82 -9.95 -13.20
C ASP A 694 11.94 -10.37 -14.67
N ILE A 695 13.11 -10.84 -15.05
CA ILE A 695 13.33 -11.47 -16.35
C ILE A 695 13.11 -12.97 -16.16
N VAL A 696 12.09 -13.47 -16.81
CA VAL A 696 11.65 -14.86 -16.70
C VAL A 696 11.72 -15.58 -18.05
N GLU A 697 11.98 -16.87 -18.00
CA GLU A 697 11.85 -17.73 -19.17
C GLU A 697 10.44 -18.32 -19.18
N VAL A 698 9.72 -18.15 -20.29
CA VAL A 698 8.34 -18.59 -20.45
C VAL A 698 8.16 -19.40 -21.72
N ARG A 699 7.29 -20.38 -21.66
CA ARG A 699 6.82 -21.13 -22.84
C ARG A 699 5.46 -20.61 -23.27
N VAL A 700 5.27 -20.45 -24.57
CA VAL A 700 3.96 -20.15 -25.15
C VAL A 700 3.07 -21.39 -25.08
N ASP A 701 2.01 -21.35 -24.30
CA ASP A 701 1.05 -22.45 -24.17
C ASP A 701 -0.06 -22.32 -25.24
N SER A 702 -0.54 -21.10 -25.53
CA SER A 702 -1.50 -20.87 -26.62
C SER A 702 -1.54 -19.39 -27.04
N VAL A 703 -1.94 -19.13 -28.28
CA VAL A 703 -2.13 -17.78 -28.84
C VAL A 703 -3.52 -17.67 -29.45
N ASP A 704 -4.33 -16.76 -28.93
CA ASP A 704 -5.65 -16.42 -29.50
C ASP A 704 -5.58 -15.07 -30.21
N LEU A 705 -5.35 -15.11 -31.51
CA LEU A 705 -5.26 -13.91 -32.35
C LEU A 705 -6.54 -13.08 -32.39
N LYS A 706 -7.72 -13.72 -32.25
CA LYS A 706 -9.01 -13.01 -32.30
C LYS A 706 -9.25 -12.21 -31.03
N LYS A 707 -8.95 -12.81 -29.86
CA LYS A 707 -9.10 -12.16 -28.54
C LYS A 707 -7.85 -11.41 -28.10
N LYS A 708 -6.77 -11.44 -28.90
CA LYS A 708 -5.47 -10.86 -28.59
C LYS A 708 -4.96 -11.32 -27.21
N ARG A 709 -5.00 -12.64 -26.96
CA ARG A 709 -4.58 -13.24 -25.69
C ARG A 709 -3.44 -14.24 -25.95
N ILE A 710 -2.44 -14.19 -25.10
CA ILE A 710 -1.31 -15.11 -25.09
C ILE A 710 -1.27 -15.78 -23.71
N ALA A 711 -1.37 -17.10 -23.69
CA ALA A 711 -1.17 -17.88 -22.48
C ALA A 711 0.27 -18.38 -22.41
N LEU A 712 0.89 -18.16 -21.27
CA LEU A 712 2.28 -18.51 -21.02
C LEU A 712 2.40 -19.44 -19.82
N SER A 713 3.50 -20.20 -19.76
CA SER A 713 3.88 -21.07 -18.64
C SER A 713 5.35 -20.89 -18.27
N MET A 714 5.64 -20.80 -16.99
CA MET A 714 6.99 -20.90 -16.44
C MET A 714 7.29 -22.33 -15.94
N VAL A 715 6.27 -23.22 -15.96
CA VAL A 715 6.44 -24.64 -15.65
C VAL A 715 6.73 -25.37 -16.94
N PHE A 716 7.98 -25.84 -17.05
CA PHE A 716 8.43 -26.72 -18.14
C PHE A 716 8.30 -28.18 -17.68
N ASP A 717 7.73 -29.03 -18.50
CA ASP A 717 7.58 -30.48 -18.26
C ASP A 717 8.93 -31.18 -18.43
#